data_dd89be0d53f8fe3d58927f23daa6c252
#
_entry.id   dd89be0d53f8fe3d58927f23daa6c252
#
_cell.length_a   1.000
_cell.length_b   1.000
_cell.length_c   1.000
_cell.angle_alpha   90.00
_cell.angle_beta   90.00
_cell.angle_gamma   90.00
#
_symmetry.space_group_name_H-M   'P 1'
#
loop_
_entity.id
_entity.type
_entity.pdbx_description
1 polymer ?
#
loop_
_entity_poly.entity_id
_entity_poly.type
_entity_poly.pdbx_seq_one_letter_code
_entity_poly.pdbx_strand_id
1 'polypeptide(L)'
;MNTFGFRSDIQGLRAIAVILVLLFHFETQIKGGYLGVDVFFVISGFVIASSTLREIDRTQIFSWKNFLRRRVRRLLPGIATVSLVTVLASVFLMSPFGPQQTTSQMLVGAATYASNFLLMSRNYFSLDPKSNPLMHFWSLAVEEQFYLLWPLVVVGLLALRRRVSRVVGITITWLLVVALIYATCRLFVWFSVEGPTVNDYSWFRPLITRDISPERFAFYSPLTRAWEFIAGVAVALVLHNEWTRRLRRVSGVLWLIGAGVVVMAVRAATITPGFEHGLETATNSTATMLAVAGTALLLFGGEFSPRICQILTVKPLTIIGDWSYSVYLWHWPIWVLLITTFNRGREVTAASFLLSTAFGFAQFRWIEKPIRDGEKLPRMHFGALVGAFVAVSVLVYGAMSVVTPTIAKSVAGRELEEISLHIIEQPCTGDELVIDTAQSCAYSTPSSIGTAVLVGDSMARSLSDGFVQASNAESLNAYVFSLPGCSFLAVDSPFSPTLECMGWRENVFAALQQLQPKLVIVANMNTLYTHLPLADFTLEKTRDAWGYELTRMFDAIAPLQTKMMLVQPPPSFEYDLRYDISLLRSNGIQEDRDLVISRRAAINEVEVKTAALYPFLAPVLNFDDLFCNAETCTQKIGKQFMLEDADHLSVEGSLLAAPVVQNAIALALAD
;
A
#
# COMPACT_ATOMS: atom_id res chain seq x y z
N MET A 1 -44.58 -0.37 18.70
CA MET A 1 -43.43 -1.02 19.31
C MET A 1 -42.16 -0.33 18.86
N ASN A 2 -41.50 0.49 19.74
CA ASN A 2 -40.25 1.13 19.42
C ASN A 2 -39.08 0.18 19.72
N THR A 3 -38.73 -0.67 18.76
CA THR A 3 -37.69 -1.68 18.97
C THR A 3 -36.27 -1.20 18.70
N PHE A 4 -36.07 -0.03 18.10
CA PHE A 4 -34.74 0.54 17.86
C PHE A 4 -34.74 2.04 18.13
N GLY A 5 -34.43 2.45 19.37
CA GLY A 5 -34.12 3.84 19.71
C GLY A 5 -32.78 4.29 19.11
N PHE A 6 -32.45 5.54 19.27
CA PHE A 6 -31.09 6.05 18.98
C PHE A 6 -30.11 5.35 19.95
N ARG A 7 -29.09 4.68 19.41
CA ARG A 7 -28.08 3.92 20.17
C ARG A 7 -26.77 4.72 20.24
N SER A 8 -26.57 5.40 21.37
CA SER A 8 -25.36 6.18 21.61
C SER A 8 -24.08 5.31 21.80
N ASP A 9 -24.25 4.05 22.23
CA ASP A 9 -23.14 3.09 22.31
C ASP A 9 -22.52 2.77 20.95
N ILE A 10 -23.31 2.77 19.87
CA ILE A 10 -22.80 2.62 18.49
C ILE A 10 -21.93 3.81 18.10
N GLN A 11 -22.27 5.03 18.56
CA GLN A 11 -21.41 6.19 18.32
C GLN A 11 -20.06 6.02 19.05
N GLY A 12 -20.09 5.55 20.30
CA GLY A 12 -18.85 5.24 21.01
C GLY A 12 -18.01 4.16 20.32
N LEU A 13 -18.65 3.11 19.79
CA LEU A 13 -17.94 2.07 19.05
C LEU A 13 -17.31 2.61 17.74
N ARG A 14 -18.01 3.50 17.03
CA ARG A 14 -17.47 4.22 15.87
C ARG A 14 -16.29 5.10 16.23
N ALA A 15 -16.32 5.75 17.41
CA ALA A 15 -15.20 6.53 17.90
C ALA A 15 -13.96 5.64 18.12
N ILE A 16 -14.13 4.49 18.77
CA ILE A 16 -13.03 3.54 18.98
C ILE A 16 -12.49 3.07 17.64
N ALA A 17 -13.35 2.70 16.69
CA ALA A 17 -12.95 2.23 15.37
C ALA A 17 -12.13 3.29 14.60
N VAL A 18 -12.54 4.57 14.58
CA VAL A 18 -11.77 5.61 13.89
C VAL A 18 -10.45 5.90 14.61
N ILE A 19 -10.43 5.89 15.95
CA ILE A 19 -9.18 6.07 16.72
C ILE A 19 -8.19 4.96 16.40
N LEU A 20 -8.62 3.70 16.34
CA LEU A 20 -7.77 2.57 15.95
C LEU A 20 -7.16 2.77 14.56
N VAL A 21 -7.97 3.20 13.58
CA VAL A 21 -7.50 3.50 12.23
C VAL A 21 -6.46 4.62 12.21
N LEU A 22 -6.68 5.71 12.97
CA LEU A 22 -5.73 6.80 13.07
C LEU A 22 -4.41 6.34 13.72
N LEU A 23 -4.49 5.56 14.80
CA LEU A 23 -3.32 5.01 15.49
C LEU A 23 -2.49 4.11 14.56
N PHE A 24 -3.14 3.33 13.71
CA PHE A 24 -2.47 2.51 12.71
C PHE A 24 -1.79 3.35 11.64
N HIS A 25 -2.53 4.24 10.98
CA HIS A 25 -2.03 5.03 9.85
C HIS A 25 -0.97 6.07 10.24
N PHE A 26 -0.99 6.53 11.49
CA PHE A 26 0.03 7.45 12.00
C PHE A 26 1.23 6.71 12.63
N GLU A 27 1.41 5.44 12.25
CA GLU A 27 2.56 4.60 12.58
C GLU A 27 2.85 4.52 14.08
N THR A 28 1.80 4.43 14.89
CA THR A 28 1.95 4.21 16.33
C THR A 28 2.23 2.73 16.62
N GLN A 29 2.47 2.39 17.91
CA GLN A 29 2.71 1.00 18.34
C GLN A 29 1.51 0.05 18.16
N ILE A 30 0.32 0.57 17.75
CA ILE A 30 -0.90 -0.23 17.59
C ILE A 30 -1.07 -0.66 16.12
N LYS A 31 -0.23 -1.58 15.68
CA LYS A 31 -0.24 -2.09 14.29
C LYS A 31 -1.56 -2.76 13.89
N GLY A 32 -2.28 -3.41 14.80
CA GLY A 32 -3.61 -4.01 14.56
C GLY A 32 -4.77 -3.02 14.44
N GLY A 33 -4.51 -1.70 14.46
CA GLY A 33 -5.55 -0.68 14.38
C GLY A 33 -6.31 -0.64 13.04
N TYR A 34 -5.77 -1.20 11.95
CA TYR A 34 -6.45 -1.34 10.67
C TYR A 34 -7.80 -2.10 10.78
N LEU A 35 -7.93 -3.01 11.77
CA LEU A 35 -9.18 -3.72 12.05
C LEU A 35 -10.35 -2.79 12.42
N GLY A 36 -10.08 -1.51 12.69
CA GLY A 36 -11.14 -0.50 12.82
C GLY A 36 -12.02 -0.38 11.58
N VAL A 37 -11.49 -0.67 10.37
CA VAL A 37 -12.28 -0.69 9.12
C VAL A 37 -13.27 -1.86 9.14
N ASP A 38 -12.85 -3.06 9.58
CA ASP A 38 -13.71 -4.25 9.70
C ASP A 38 -14.84 -4.01 10.71
N VAL A 39 -14.51 -3.35 11.83
CA VAL A 39 -15.52 -2.91 12.82
C VAL A 39 -16.53 -1.97 12.17
N PHE A 40 -16.09 -1.00 11.33
CA PHE A 40 -16.99 -0.12 10.60
C PHE A 40 -17.89 -0.88 9.63
N PHE A 41 -17.40 -1.87 8.91
CA PHE A 41 -18.20 -2.65 7.97
C PHE A 41 -19.34 -3.41 8.68
N VAL A 42 -19.07 -4.01 9.83
CA VAL A 42 -20.11 -4.67 10.65
C VAL A 42 -21.13 -3.65 11.16
N ILE A 43 -20.69 -2.50 11.68
CA ILE A 43 -21.57 -1.42 12.13
C ILE A 43 -22.44 -0.91 10.98
N SER A 44 -21.87 -0.72 9.79
CA SER A 44 -22.56 -0.25 8.60
C SER A 44 -23.65 -1.22 8.14
N GLY A 45 -23.35 -2.52 8.09
CA GLY A 45 -24.34 -3.56 7.82
C GLY A 45 -25.49 -3.56 8.84
N PHE A 46 -25.18 -3.44 10.12
CA PHE A 46 -26.17 -3.37 11.19
C PHE A 46 -27.08 -2.14 11.09
N VAL A 47 -26.49 -0.95 10.92
CA VAL A 47 -27.22 0.33 10.89
C VAL A 47 -28.14 0.39 9.67
N ILE A 48 -27.65 -0.07 8.51
CA ILE A 48 -28.44 -0.05 7.27
C ILE A 48 -29.63 -1.03 7.35
N ALA A 49 -29.39 -2.25 7.84
CA ALA A 49 -30.46 -3.23 8.01
C ALA A 49 -31.48 -2.77 9.04
N SER A 50 -31.04 -2.27 10.22
CA SER A 50 -31.93 -1.75 11.25
C SER A 50 -32.78 -0.56 10.77
N SER A 51 -32.19 0.34 9.95
CA SER A 51 -32.90 1.46 9.35
C SER A 51 -33.97 1.00 8.35
N THR A 52 -33.62 0.01 7.52
CA THR A 52 -34.50 -0.57 6.52
C THR A 52 -35.67 -1.31 7.18
N LEU A 53 -35.40 -2.14 8.20
CA LEU A 53 -36.44 -2.86 8.94
C LEU A 53 -37.42 -1.88 9.59
N ARG A 54 -36.94 -0.81 10.21
CA ARG A 54 -37.81 0.25 10.78
C ARG A 54 -38.68 0.94 9.73
N GLU A 55 -38.15 1.21 8.54
CA GLU A 55 -38.93 1.80 7.45
C GLU A 55 -40.04 0.84 7.02
N ILE A 56 -39.75 -0.45 6.83
CA ILE A 56 -40.72 -1.48 6.45
C ILE A 56 -41.78 -1.68 7.53
N ASP A 57 -41.40 -1.69 8.83
CA ASP A 57 -42.34 -1.84 9.92
C ASP A 57 -43.35 -0.68 10.01
N ARG A 58 -42.88 0.54 9.74
CA ARG A 58 -43.72 1.75 9.82
C ARG A 58 -44.60 1.96 8.60
N THR A 59 -44.09 1.69 7.40
CA THR A 59 -44.71 2.08 6.13
C THR A 59 -45.20 0.88 5.31
N GLN A 60 -44.79 -0.33 5.69
CA GLN A 60 -45.02 -1.60 4.93
C GLN A 60 -44.40 -1.55 3.51
N ILE A 61 -43.63 -0.51 3.19
CA ILE A 61 -43.00 -0.28 1.89
C ILE A 61 -41.55 0.13 2.11
N PHE A 62 -40.64 -0.34 1.26
CA PHE A 62 -39.27 0.12 1.20
C PHE A 62 -39.10 1.08 0.01
N SER A 63 -38.70 2.31 0.27
CA SER A 63 -38.45 3.34 -0.77
C SER A 63 -36.95 3.44 -1.07
N TRP A 64 -36.49 2.73 -2.12
CA TRP A 64 -35.08 2.78 -2.55
C TRP A 64 -34.60 4.19 -2.92
N LYS A 65 -35.50 5.04 -3.51
CA LYS A 65 -35.18 6.45 -3.84
C LYS A 65 -34.88 7.27 -2.59
N ASN A 66 -35.71 7.15 -1.56
CA ASN A 66 -35.51 7.83 -0.29
C ASN A 66 -34.28 7.30 0.45
N PHE A 67 -34.02 6.01 0.35
CA PHE A 67 -32.84 5.38 0.90
C PHE A 67 -31.55 5.95 0.27
N LEU A 68 -31.41 5.92 -1.05
CA LEU A 68 -30.26 6.46 -1.77
C LEU A 68 -30.10 7.98 -1.53
N ARG A 69 -31.21 8.71 -1.53
CA ARG A 69 -31.20 10.16 -1.23
C ARG A 69 -30.60 10.48 0.13
N ARG A 70 -30.95 9.71 1.18
CA ARG A 70 -30.38 9.89 2.52
C ARG A 70 -28.88 9.61 2.53
N ARG A 71 -28.40 8.61 1.77
CA ARG A 71 -26.99 8.25 1.67
C ARG A 71 -26.19 9.32 0.95
N VAL A 72 -26.62 9.74 -0.23
CA VAL A 72 -25.96 10.80 -1.00
C VAL A 72 -25.85 12.09 -0.18
N ARG A 73 -26.92 12.50 0.52
CA ARG A 73 -26.89 13.67 1.41
C ARG A 73 -25.85 13.57 2.52
N ARG A 74 -25.65 12.38 3.04
CA ARG A 74 -24.72 12.15 4.15
C ARG A 74 -23.27 12.08 3.71
N LEU A 75 -22.98 11.46 2.57
CA LEU A 75 -21.63 11.01 2.22
C LEU A 75 -20.99 11.90 1.14
N LEU A 76 -21.74 12.22 0.07
CA LEU A 76 -21.19 12.94 -1.07
C LEU A 76 -20.56 14.29 -0.73
N PRO A 77 -21.15 15.16 0.13
CA PRO A 77 -20.55 16.47 0.42
C PRO A 77 -19.17 16.34 1.07
N GLY A 78 -19.01 15.37 1.96
CA GLY A 78 -17.72 15.11 2.62
C GLY A 78 -16.66 14.60 1.64
N ILE A 79 -17.01 13.58 0.86
CA ILE A 79 -16.12 13.01 -0.17
C ILE A 79 -15.68 14.09 -1.16
N ALA A 80 -16.63 14.85 -1.70
CA ALA A 80 -16.34 15.89 -2.69
C ALA A 80 -15.41 16.99 -2.12
N THR A 81 -15.68 17.45 -0.89
CA THR A 81 -14.86 18.48 -0.24
C THR A 81 -13.42 17.97 -0.02
N VAL A 82 -13.27 16.82 0.63
CA VAL A 82 -11.93 16.30 0.97
C VAL A 82 -11.13 16.00 -0.29
N SER A 83 -11.72 15.28 -1.25
CA SER A 83 -10.98 14.87 -2.45
C SER A 83 -10.60 16.08 -3.32
N LEU A 84 -11.46 17.06 -3.52
CA LEU A 84 -11.12 18.26 -4.29
C LEU A 84 -10.05 19.11 -3.60
N VAL A 85 -10.16 19.30 -2.27
CA VAL A 85 -9.13 20.05 -1.52
C VAL A 85 -7.80 19.32 -1.53
N THR A 86 -7.83 17.99 -1.40
CA THR A 86 -6.60 17.17 -1.46
C THR A 86 -5.92 17.25 -2.82
N VAL A 87 -6.67 17.14 -3.92
CA VAL A 87 -6.11 17.31 -5.27
C VAL A 87 -5.52 18.69 -5.45
N LEU A 88 -6.21 19.75 -5.00
CA LEU A 88 -5.67 21.11 -5.06
C LEU A 88 -4.37 21.23 -4.24
N ALA A 89 -4.34 20.69 -3.03
CA ALA A 89 -3.13 20.70 -2.20
C ALA A 89 -1.98 19.88 -2.85
N SER A 90 -2.30 18.79 -3.52
CA SER A 90 -1.29 17.95 -4.17
C SER A 90 -0.50 18.68 -5.27
N VAL A 91 -1.13 19.66 -5.95
CA VAL A 91 -0.44 20.48 -6.97
C VAL A 91 0.75 21.22 -6.39
N PHE A 92 0.64 21.67 -5.13
CA PHE A 92 1.67 22.48 -4.48
C PHE A 92 2.65 21.63 -3.64
N LEU A 93 2.15 20.57 -3.01
CA LEU A 93 2.86 19.82 -1.97
C LEU A 93 3.41 18.48 -2.44
N MET A 94 2.91 17.94 -3.56
CA MET A 94 3.30 16.63 -4.04
C MET A 94 4.05 16.69 -5.36
N SER A 95 4.79 15.63 -5.64
CA SER A 95 5.55 15.50 -6.87
C SER A 95 4.65 15.46 -8.11
N PRO A 96 5.02 16.19 -9.18
CA PRO A 96 4.36 16.09 -10.47
C PRO A 96 4.71 14.80 -11.25
N PHE A 97 5.63 13.97 -10.74
CA PHE A 97 6.15 12.76 -11.41
C PHE A 97 5.46 11.48 -10.95
N GLY A 98 4.15 11.47 -10.85
CA GLY A 98 3.35 10.30 -10.48
C GLY A 98 2.32 10.60 -9.39
N PRO A 99 2.70 11.12 -8.20
CA PRO A 99 1.78 11.37 -7.10
C PRO A 99 0.59 12.27 -7.43
N GLN A 100 0.78 13.35 -8.19
CA GLN A 100 -0.32 14.24 -8.61
C GLN A 100 -1.28 13.53 -9.57
N GLN A 101 -0.77 12.76 -10.54
CA GLN A 101 -1.58 11.97 -11.47
C GLN A 101 -2.38 10.91 -10.73
N THR A 102 -1.72 10.18 -9.82
CA THR A 102 -2.35 9.14 -9.00
C THR A 102 -3.46 9.74 -8.12
N THR A 103 -3.21 10.91 -7.51
CA THR A 103 -4.20 11.62 -6.70
C THR A 103 -5.41 12.03 -7.53
N SER A 104 -5.19 12.63 -8.71
CA SER A 104 -6.28 13.06 -9.59
C SER A 104 -7.07 11.88 -10.18
N GLN A 105 -6.43 10.76 -10.49
CA GLN A 105 -7.11 9.54 -10.89
C GLN A 105 -7.95 8.96 -9.75
N MET A 106 -7.43 8.99 -8.52
CA MET A 106 -8.17 8.52 -7.35
C MET A 106 -9.38 9.41 -7.03
N LEU A 107 -9.34 10.71 -7.39
CA LEU A 107 -10.53 11.58 -7.34
C LEU A 107 -11.68 11.02 -8.20
N VAL A 108 -11.38 10.54 -9.42
CA VAL A 108 -12.39 9.89 -10.27
C VAL A 108 -12.88 8.59 -9.62
N GLY A 109 -11.97 7.80 -9.06
CA GLY A 109 -12.31 6.60 -8.30
C GLY A 109 -13.24 6.89 -7.11
N ALA A 110 -13.00 7.97 -6.37
CA ALA A 110 -13.83 8.40 -5.26
C ALA A 110 -15.23 8.86 -5.74
N ALA A 111 -15.29 9.62 -6.84
CA ALA A 111 -16.55 10.11 -7.41
C ALA A 111 -17.44 9.01 -7.98
N THR A 112 -16.84 7.92 -8.48
CA THR A 112 -17.53 6.76 -9.06
C THR A 112 -17.67 5.58 -8.09
N TYR A 113 -17.17 5.72 -6.85
CA TYR A 113 -17.06 4.62 -5.88
C TYR A 113 -16.31 3.40 -6.43
N ALA A 114 -15.26 3.63 -7.21
CA ALA A 114 -14.44 2.59 -7.85
C ALA A 114 -12.98 2.60 -7.37
N SER A 115 -12.66 3.33 -6.29
CA SER A 115 -11.29 3.46 -5.75
C SER A 115 -10.65 2.11 -5.42
N ASN A 116 -11.43 1.16 -4.89
CA ASN A 116 -10.97 -0.19 -4.58
C ASN A 116 -10.54 -0.97 -5.84
N PHE A 117 -11.22 -0.83 -6.96
CA PHE A 117 -10.85 -1.48 -8.22
C PHE A 117 -9.58 -0.87 -8.82
N LEU A 118 -9.41 0.47 -8.71
CA LEU A 118 -8.19 1.13 -9.15
C LEU A 118 -6.96 0.65 -8.36
N LEU A 119 -7.12 0.44 -7.05
CA LEU A 119 -6.04 -0.06 -6.19
C LEU A 119 -5.78 -1.56 -6.39
N MET A 120 -6.80 -2.34 -6.66
CA MET A 120 -6.67 -3.77 -6.93
C MET A 120 -5.89 -4.05 -8.22
N SER A 121 -6.05 -3.21 -9.25
CA SER A 121 -5.45 -3.37 -10.58
C SER A 121 -4.01 -2.87 -10.70
N ARG A 122 -3.46 -2.18 -9.68
CA ARG A 122 -2.10 -1.65 -9.69
C ARG A 122 -1.20 -2.42 -8.74
N ASN A 123 0.08 -2.44 -9.01
CA ASN A 123 1.08 -2.98 -8.08
C ASN A 123 1.29 -1.97 -6.92
N TYR A 124 0.24 -1.82 -6.12
CA TYR A 124 0.04 -0.76 -5.16
C TYR A 124 0.90 -0.92 -3.89
N PHE A 125 1.22 -2.17 -3.53
CA PHE A 125 2.00 -2.49 -2.33
C PHE A 125 3.48 -2.11 -2.46
N SER A 126 3.95 -1.87 -3.69
CA SER A 126 5.27 -1.31 -3.96
C SER A 126 5.29 0.23 -3.95
N LEU A 127 4.13 0.91 -3.80
CA LEU A 127 4.05 2.35 -3.80
C LEU A 127 4.23 2.89 -2.38
N ASP A 128 5.17 3.83 -2.22
CA ASP A 128 5.30 4.60 -0.98
C ASP A 128 3.93 5.19 -0.59
N PRO A 129 3.50 5.06 0.68
CA PRO A 129 2.31 5.75 1.19
C PRO A 129 2.21 7.22 0.81
N LYS A 130 3.35 7.90 0.63
CA LYS A 130 3.46 9.28 0.15
C LYS A 130 2.88 9.49 -1.26
N SER A 131 2.69 8.44 -2.05
CA SER A 131 2.25 8.57 -3.45
C SER A 131 0.77 8.83 -3.64
N ASN A 132 -0.09 8.56 -2.65
CA ASN A 132 -1.55 8.61 -2.83
C ASN A 132 -2.33 9.04 -1.59
N PRO A 133 -2.60 10.34 -1.42
CA PRO A 133 -3.34 10.88 -0.27
C PRO A 133 -4.84 10.53 -0.27
N LEU A 134 -5.39 9.94 -1.32
CA LEU A 134 -6.80 9.50 -1.40
C LEU A 134 -6.97 7.98 -1.33
N MET A 135 -5.92 7.25 -0.98
CA MET A 135 -5.90 5.79 -0.94
C MET A 135 -7.02 5.20 -0.09
N HIS A 136 -7.21 5.71 1.12
CA HIS A 136 -8.18 5.22 2.09
C HIS A 136 -9.65 5.20 1.60
N PHE A 137 -9.95 5.85 0.47
CA PHE A 137 -11.27 5.82 -0.16
C PHE A 137 -11.70 4.43 -0.67
N TRP A 138 -10.77 3.46 -0.75
CA TRP A 138 -11.12 2.09 -1.13
C TRP A 138 -12.20 1.48 -0.23
N SER A 139 -12.10 1.68 1.08
CA SER A 139 -13.05 1.12 2.03
C SER A 139 -14.43 1.75 1.91
N LEU A 140 -14.48 3.07 1.64
CA LEU A 140 -15.74 3.77 1.36
C LEU A 140 -16.36 3.30 0.04
N ALA A 141 -15.54 3.01 -0.99
CA ALA A 141 -16.04 2.45 -2.23
C ALA A 141 -16.70 1.07 -2.01
N VAL A 142 -16.07 0.18 -1.24
CA VAL A 142 -16.66 -1.12 -0.86
C VAL A 142 -17.96 -0.94 -0.07
N GLU A 143 -18.00 -0.01 0.88
CA GLU A 143 -19.20 0.30 1.66
C GLU A 143 -20.35 0.80 0.78
N GLU A 144 -20.09 1.73 -0.15
CA GLU A 144 -21.10 2.28 -1.04
C GLU A 144 -21.59 1.28 -2.08
N GLN A 145 -20.72 0.40 -2.58
CA GLN A 145 -21.11 -0.72 -3.44
C GLN A 145 -22.07 -1.67 -2.71
N PHE A 146 -21.81 -1.98 -1.43
CA PHE A 146 -22.74 -2.73 -0.60
C PHE A 146 -24.08 -1.98 -0.46
N TYR A 147 -24.07 -0.67 -0.23
CA TYR A 147 -25.29 0.14 -0.10
C TYR A 147 -26.08 0.23 -1.41
N LEU A 148 -25.42 0.20 -2.55
CA LEU A 148 -26.09 0.18 -3.86
C LEU A 148 -26.79 -1.14 -4.11
N LEU A 149 -26.20 -2.26 -3.69
CA LEU A 149 -26.79 -3.60 -3.85
C LEU A 149 -27.89 -3.90 -2.81
N TRP A 150 -27.81 -3.32 -1.61
CA TRP A 150 -28.73 -3.57 -0.52
C TRP A 150 -30.22 -3.38 -0.87
N PRO A 151 -30.65 -2.30 -1.55
CA PRO A 151 -32.04 -2.12 -1.97
C PRO A 151 -32.56 -3.26 -2.84
N LEU A 152 -31.72 -3.80 -3.73
CA LEU A 152 -32.10 -4.92 -4.61
C LEU A 152 -32.36 -6.19 -3.80
N VAL A 153 -31.50 -6.50 -2.83
CA VAL A 153 -31.68 -7.62 -1.91
C VAL A 153 -32.97 -7.48 -1.12
N VAL A 154 -33.25 -6.29 -0.56
CA VAL A 154 -34.45 -6.03 0.22
C VAL A 154 -35.72 -6.20 -0.64
N VAL A 155 -35.74 -5.59 -1.83
CA VAL A 155 -36.90 -5.72 -2.75
C VAL A 155 -37.10 -7.18 -3.16
N GLY A 156 -36.04 -7.92 -3.46
CA GLY A 156 -36.10 -9.35 -3.78
C GLY A 156 -36.70 -10.18 -2.63
N LEU A 157 -36.23 -9.95 -1.39
CA LEU A 157 -36.76 -10.64 -0.20
C LEU A 157 -38.21 -10.27 0.08
N LEU A 158 -38.63 -9.04 -0.09
CA LEU A 158 -40.03 -8.63 0.06
C LEU A 158 -40.91 -9.24 -1.02
N ALA A 159 -40.47 -9.31 -2.27
CA ALA A 159 -41.17 -9.97 -3.35
C ALA A 159 -41.32 -11.47 -3.08
N LEU A 160 -40.28 -12.13 -2.59
CA LEU A 160 -40.30 -13.54 -2.20
C LEU A 160 -41.32 -13.79 -1.07
N ARG A 161 -41.31 -12.96 -0.03
CA ARG A 161 -42.27 -13.07 1.11
C ARG A 161 -43.74 -12.96 0.69
N ARG A 162 -44.02 -12.27 -0.41
CA ARG A 162 -45.39 -12.19 -0.97
C ARG A 162 -45.86 -13.49 -1.67
N ARG A 163 -44.89 -14.34 -2.08
CA ARG A 163 -45.17 -15.57 -2.85
C ARG A 163 -45.13 -16.85 -2.04
N VAL A 164 -44.57 -16.81 -0.82
CA VAL A 164 -44.38 -17.98 0.05
C VAL A 164 -44.98 -17.73 1.43
N SER A 165 -45.20 -18.80 2.21
CA SER A 165 -45.65 -18.65 3.60
C SER A 165 -44.59 -17.91 4.44
N ARG A 166 -45.04 -17.27 5.52
CA ARG A 166 -44.18 -16.50 6.43
C ARG A 166 -42.99 -17.32 6.95
N VAL A 167 -43.26 -18.60 7.32
CA VAL A 167 -42.23 -19.52 7.83
C VAL A 167 -41.17 -19.79 6.76
N VAL A 168 -41.63 -20.18 5.55
CA VAL A 168 -40.75 -20.47 4.41
C VAL A 168 -39.92 -19.23 4.05
N GLY A 169 -40.54 -18.04 4.01
CA GLY A 169 -39.82 -16.79 3.71
C GLY A 169 -38.73 -16.43 4.74
N ILE A 170 -39.01 -16.68 6.03
CA ILE A 170 -37.99 -16.49 7.10
C ILE A 170 -36.86 -17.51 6.96
N THR A 171 -37.21 -18.79 6.74
CA THR A 171 -36.20 -19.85 6.56
C THR A 171 -35.28 -19.58 5.39
N ILE A 172 -35.83 -19.21 4.22
CA ILE A 172 -35.03 -18.87 3.04
C ILE A 172 -34.14 -17.66 3.32
N THR A 173 -34.64 -16.63 4.01
CA THR A 173 -33.84 -15.46 4.38
C THR A 173 -32.61 -15.86 5.21
N TRP A 174 -32.78 -16.71 6.22
CA TRP A 174 -31.69 -17.19 7.06
C TRP A 174 -30.72 -18.10 6.31
N LEU A 175 -31.23 -19.01 5.47
CA LEU A 175 -30.38 -19.85 4.62
C LEU A 175 -29.52 -19.01 3.68
N LEU A 176 -30.07 -17.95 3.06
CA LEU A 176 -29.35 -17.04 2.21
C LEU A 176 -28.28 -16.24 3.00
N VAL A 177 -28.63 -15.72 4.18
CA VAL A 177 -27.67 -14.99 5.02
C VAL A 177 -26.51 -15.88 5.42
N VAL A 178 -26.76 -17.10 5.89
CA VAL A 178 -25.72 -18.06 6.29
C VAL A 178 -24.88 -18.48 5.08
N ALA A 179 -25.52 -18.81 3.95
CA ALA A 179 -24.81 -19.19 2.73
C ALA A 179 -23.91 -18.08 2.20
N LEU A 180 -24.38 -16.83 2.21
CA LEU A 180 -23.59 -15.68 1.76
C LEU A 180 -22.44 -15.39 2.72
N ILE A 181 -22.65 -15.42 4.05
CA ILE A 181 -21.56 -15.28 5.01
C ILE A 181 -20.52 -16.37 4.77
N TYR A 182 -20.94 -17.63 4.67
CA TYR A 182 -20.03 -18.75 4.44
C TYR A 182 -19.26 -18.60 3.12
N ALA A 183 -19.95 -18.36 2.01
CA ALA A 183 -19.33 -18.27 0.70
C ALA A 183 -18.32 -17.11 0.62
N THR A 184 -18.70 -15.91 1.07
CA THR A 184 -17.83 -14.72 0.96
C THR A 184 -16.69 -14.76 1.99
N CYS A 185 -16.90 -15.32 3.19
CA CYS A 185 -15.85 -15.57 4.16
C CYS A 185 -14.85 -16.63 3.66
N ARG A 186 -15.34 -17.72 3.05
CA ARG A 186 -14.48 -18.75 2.43
C ARG A 186 -13.65 -18.18 1.28
N LEU A 187 -14.23 -17.32 0.45
CA LEU A 187 -13.49 -16.61 -0.59
C LEU A 187 -12.40 -15.72 0.04
N PHE A 188 -12.74 -14.97 1.08
CA PHE A 188 -11.76 -14.14 1.79
C PHE A 188 -10.58 -14.96 2.33
N VAL A 189 -10.87 -16.04 3.09
CA VAL A 189 -9.82 -16.91 3.67
C VAL A 189 -9.00 -17.56 2.57
N TRP A 190 -9.63 -18.07 1.51
CA TRP A 190 -8.93 -18.72 0.42
C TRP A 190 -7.95 -17.78 -0.28
N PHE A 191 -8.39 -16.59 -0.68
CA PHE A 191 -7.53 -15.61 -1.32
C PHE A 191 -6.49 -14.99 -0.38
N SER A 192 -6.73 -14.99 0.95
CA SER A 192 -5.77 -14.47 1.92
C SER A 192 -4.60 -15.40 2.22
N VAL A 193 -4.75 -16.71 1.99
CA VAL A 193 -3.77 -17.72 2.44
C VAL A 193 -3.08 -18.44 1.29
N GLU A 194 -3.83 -18.93 0.30
CA GLU A 194 -3.27 -19.84 -0.72
C GLU A 194 -3.92 -19.63 -2.10
N GLY A 195 -4.71 -18.58 -2.29
CA GLY A 195 -5.46 -18.42 -3.53
C GLY A 195 -4.55 -18.32 -4.76
N PRO A 196 -4.88 -19.01 -5.86
CA PRO A 196 -4.21 -18.82 -7.13
C PRO A 196 -4.41 -17.37 -7.60
N THR A 197 -3.58 -16.91 -8.52
CA THR A 197 -3.78 -15.60 -9.13
C THR A 197 -5.13 -15.55 -9.84
N VAL A 198 -5.80 -14.41 -9.81
CA VAL A 198 -7.12 -14.24 -10.46
C VAL A 198 -7.02 -14.49 -11.96
N ASN A 199 -5.83 -14.38 -12.54
CA ASN A 199 -5.56 -14.67 -13.94
C ASN A 199 -5.69 -16.16 -14.30
N ASP A 200 -5.55 -17.06 -13.33
CA ASP A 200 -5.79 -18.50 -13.55
C ASP A 200 -7.28 -18.81 -13.83
N TYR A 201 -8.17 -17.88 -13.51
CA TYR A 201 -9.60 -18.00 -13.81
C TYR A 201 -9.96 -17.26 -15.11
N SER A 202 -10.08 -17.99 -16.19
CA SER A 202 -10.41 -17.44 -17.52
C SER A 202 -11.70 -16.60 -17.57
N TRP A 203 -12.64 -16.85 -16.64
CA TRP A 203 -13.90 -16.13 -16.55
C TRP A 203 -13.79 -14.74 -15.86
N PHE A 204 -12.71 -14.47 -15.07
CA PHE A 204 -12.42 -13.15 -14.52
C PHE A 204 -11.65 -12.25 -15.49
N ARG A 205 -10.97 -12.81 -16.49
CA ARG A 205 -10.19 -12.06 -17.48
C ARG A 205 -10.91 -10.88 -18.14
N PRO A 206 -12.22 -10.95 -18.45
CA PRO A 206 -12.90 -9.79 -19.04
C PRO A 206 -13.00 -8.58 -18.10
N LEU A 207 -12.89 -8.79 -16.80
CA LEU A 207 -13.02 -7.76 -15.77
C LEU A 207 -11.65 -7.23 -15.27
N ILE A 208 -10.56 -7.98 -15.54
CA ILE A 208 -9.25 -7.73 -14.93
C ILE A 208 -8.17 -7.91 -16.02
N THR A 209 -7.57 -6.80 -16.44
CA THR A 209 -6.59 -6.76 -17.53
C THR A 209 -5.14 -6.95 -17.11
N ARG A 210 -4.85 -7.06 -15.80
CA ARG A 210 -3.49 -7.19 -15.23
C ARG A 210 -3.46 -8.23 -14.13
N ASP A 211 -2.27 -8.75 -13.84
CA ASP A 211 -2.04 -9.68 -12.74
C ASP A 211 -2.42 -9.05 -11.40
N ILE A 212 -3.38 -9.66 -10.71
CA ILE A 212 -3.85 -9.24 -9.39
C ILE A 212 -3.44 -10.31 -8.40
N SER A 213 -2.65 -9.95 -7.38
CA SER A 213 -2.31 -10.93 -6.35
C SER A 213 -3.54 -11.34 -5.54
N PRO A 214 -3.58 -12.61 -5.06
CA PRO A 214 -4.68 -13.12 -4.25
C PRO A 214 -4.97 -12.24 -3.02
N GLU A 215 -3.93 -11.74 -2.36
CA GLU A 215 -4.03 -10.91 -1.17
C GLU A 215 -4.70 -9.57 -1.49
N ARG A 216 -4.34 -8.93 -2.62
CA ARG A 216 -4.99 -7.70 -3.08
C ARG A 216 -6.46 -7.92 -3.40
N PHE A 217 -6.78 -9.03 -4.03
CA PHE A 217 -8.17 -9.40 -4.28
C PHE A 217 -8.93 -9.62 -2.96
N ALA A 218 -8.34 -10.35 -2.01
CA ALA A 218 -8.93 -10.56 -0.69
C ALA A 218 -9.20 -9.23 0.03
N PHE A 219 -8.29 -8.28 -0.05
CA PHE A 219 -8.35 -7.02 0.68
C PHE A 219 -9.31 -5.99 0.06
N TYR A 220 -9.27 -5.79 -1.26
CA TYR A 220 -10.01 -4.72 -1.95
C TYR A 220 -11.33 -5.14 -2.57
N SER A 221 -11.57 -6.45 -2.76
CA SER A 221 -12.79 -6.91 -3.44
C SER A 221 -14.03 -6.79 -2.54
N PRO A 222 -15.13 -6.23 -3.05
CA PRO A 222 -16.39 -6.22 -2.31
C PRO A 222 -16.95 -7.62 -2.07
N LEU A 223 -16.58 -8.61 -2.90
CA LEU A 223 -17.03 -9.99 -2.76
C LEU A 223 -16.41 -10.68 -1.55
N THR A 224 -15.12 -10.47 -1.33
CA THR A 224 -14.38 -11.05 -0.21
C THR A 224 -14.66 -10.34 1.12
N ARG A 225 -15.11 -9.08 1.08
CA ARG A 225 -15.41 -8.25 2.26
C ARG A 225 -16.92 -8.23 2.63
N ALA A 226 -17.79 -8.75 1.76
CA ALA A 226 -19.24 -8.69 1.96
C ALA A 226 -19.72 -9.34 3.25
N TRP A 227 -19.08 -10.43 3.71
CA TRP A 227 -19.47 -11.16 4.92
C TRP A 227 -19.46 -10.30 6.19
N GLU A 228 -18.61 -9.28 6.26
CA GLU A 228 -18.51 -8.36 7.40
C GLU A 228 -19.79 -7.52 7.52
N PHE A 229 -20.26 -6.95 6.42
CA PHE A 229 -21.54 -6.24 6.37
C PHE A 229 -22.71 -7.18 6.66
N ILE A 230 -22.68 -8.39 6.07
CA ILE A 230 -23.77 -9.39 6.24
C ILE A 230 -23.80 -9.88 7.68
N ALA A 231 -22.67 -9.97 8.40
CA ALA A 231 -22.63 -10.24 9.83
C ALA A 231 -23.40 -9.16 10.63
N GLY A 232 -23.20 -7.90 10.30
CA GLY A 232 -23.97 -6.79 10.88
C GLY A 232 -25.47 -6.87 10.56
N VAL A 233 -25.82 -7.20 9.31
CA VAL A 233 -27.23 -7.47 8.89
C VAL A 233 -27.84 -8.62 9.69
N ALA A 234 -27.09 -9.70 9.88
CA ALA A 234 -27.55 -10.86 10.65
C ALA A 234 -27.90 -10.48 12.10
N VAL A 235 -27.04 -9.66 12.75
CA VAL A 235 -27.34 -9.14 14.09
C VAL A 235 -28.64 -8.33 14.11
N ALA A 236 -28.85 -7.44 13.12
CA ALA A 236 -30.08 -6.65 13.02
C ALA A 236 -31.33 -7.54 12.84
N LEU A 237 -31.25 -8.57 12.00
CA LEU A 237 -32.34 -9.54 11.78
C LEU A 237 -32.63 -10.38 13.03
N VAL A 238 -31.58 -10.80 13.76
CA VAL A 238 -31.72 -11.52 15.03
C VAL A 238 -32.44 -10.64 16.06
N LEU A 239 -31.98 -9.41 16.25
CA LEU A 239 -32.56 -8.46 17.22
C LEU A 239 -33.99 -8.02 16.86
N HIS A 240 -34.39 -8.13 15.60
CA HIS A 240 -35.74 -7.86 15.17
C HIS A 240 -36.76 -8.90 15.66
N ASN A 241 -36.29 -10.10 16.09
CA ASN A 241 -37.17 -11.16 16.60
C ASN A 241 -37.41 -11.03 18.11
N GLU A 242 -38.65 -11.14 18.54
CA GLU A 242 -39.04 -10.97 19.95
C GLU A 242 -38.44 -12.02 20.90
N TRP A 243 -38.17 -13.23 20.40
CA TRP A 243 -37.59 -14.30 21.22
C TRP A 243 -36.21 -13.94 21.77
N THR A 244 -35.45 -13.05 21.13
CA THR A 244 -34.13 -12.61 21.57
C THR A 244 -34.17 -11.86 22.87
N ARG A 245 -35.31 -11.30 23.28
CA ARG A 245 -35.52 -10.69 24.59
C ARG A 245 -35.23 -11.67 25.75
N ARG A 246 -35.34 -12.97 25.52
CA ARG A 246 -35.00 -14.02 26.50
C ARG A 246 -33.48 -14.03 26.80
N LEU A 247 -32.66 -13.60 25.84
CA LEU A 247 -31.21 -13.53 25.98
C LEU A 247 -30.71 -12.27 26.74
N ARG A 248 -31.62 -11.40 27.18
CA ARG A 248 -31.30 -10.22 27.97
C ARG A 248 -30.44 -10.52 29.22
N ARG A 249 -30.65 -11.69 29.84
CA ARG A 249 -29.89 -12.09 31.03
C ARG A 249 -28.40 -12.33 30.77
N VAL A 250 -28.07 -12.80 29.57
CA VAL A 250 -26.68 -13.12 29.17
C VAL A 250 -26.06 -12.04 28.28
N SER A 251 -26.82 -11.02 27.89
CA SER A 251 -26.38 -9.98 26.95
C SER A 251 -25.15 -9.19 27.43
N GLY A 252 -25.07 -8.96 28.76
CA GLY A 252 -23.89 -8.28 29.36
C GLY A 252 -22.62 -9.12 29.26
N VAL A 253 -22.74 -10.43 29.45
CA VAL A 253 -21.60 -11.35 29.31
C VAL A 253 -21.18 -11.42 27.85
N LEU A 254 -22.13 -11.51 26.92
CA LEU A 254 -21.84 -11.50 25.48
C LEU A 254 -21.15 -10.20 25.05
N TRP A 255 -21.57 -9.06 25.60
CA TRP A 255 -20.92 -7.78 25.35
C TRP A 255 -19.47 -7.76 25.83
N LEU A 256 -19.20 -8.24 27.07
CA LEU A 256 -17.84 -8.33 27.62
C LEU A 256 -16.94 -9.29 26.81
N ILE A 257 -17.48 -10.43 26.42
CA ILE A 257 -16.79 -11.38 25.52
C ILE A 257 -16.47 -10.68 24.21
N GLY A 258 -17.43 -9.98 23.59
CA GLY A 258 -17.23 -9.24 22.37
C GLY A 258 -16.11 -8.19 22.49
N ALA A 259 -16.09 -7.43 23.58
CA ALA A 259 -15.04 -6.46 23.86
C ALA A 259 -13.65 -7.13 23.99
N GLY A 260 -13.59 -8.22 24.75
CA GLY A 260 -12.35 -9.01 24.91
C GLY A 260 -11.84 -9.58 23.57
N VAL A 261 -12.76 -10.10 22.75
CA VAL A 261 -12.42 -10.64 21.42
C VAL A 261 -11.89 -9.56 20.48
N VAL A 262 -12.49 -8.36 20.45
CA VAL A 262 -11.96 -7.24 19.65
C VAL A 262 -10.56 -6.82 20.12
N VAL A 263 -10.36 -6.69 21.43
CA VAL A 263 -9.04 -6.36 22.01
C VAL A 263 -8.02 -7.44 21.66
N MET A 264 -8.39 -8.71 21.77
CA MET A 264 -7.54 -9.84 21.39
C MET A 264 -7.19 -9.82 19.90
N ALA A 265 -8.16 -9.53 19.04
CA ALA A 265 -7.93 -9.40 17.59
C ALA A 265 -6.91 -8.30 17.27
N VAL A 266 -7.07 -7.10 17.85
CA VAL A 266 -6.14 -5.98 17.65
C VAL A 266 -4.74 -6.32 18.17
N ARG A 267 -4.64 -6.99 19.33
CA ARG A 267 -3.35 -7.42 19.88
C ARG A 267 -2.70 -8.51 19.00
N ALA A 268 -3.44 -9.52 18.59
CA ALA A 268 -2.93 -10.58 17.73
C ALA A 268 -2.39 -10.01 16.42
N ALA A 269 -3.13 -9.09 15.80
CA ALA A 269 -2.70 -8.40 14.59
C ALA A 269 -1.47 -7.48 14.82
N THR A 270 -1.25 -6.98 16.04
CA THR A 270 -0.10 -6.13 16.36
C THR A 270 1.19 -6.96 16.59
N ILE A 271 1.07 -8.19 17.06
CA ILE A 271 2.22 -9.05 17.42
C ILE A 271 2.71 -9.85 16.21
N THR A 272 1.89 -10.06 15.19
CA THR A 272 2.28 -10.87 14.02
C THR A 272 3.42 -10.17 13.26
N PRO A 273 4.60 -10.81 13.08
CA PRO A 273 5.72 -10.26 12.34
C PRO A 273 5.35 -10.04 10.86
N GLY A 274 5.92 -9.03 10.23
CA GLY A 274 5.72 -8.75 8.79
C GLY A 274 4.98 -7.46 8.47
N PHE A 275 4.62 -6.64 9.48
CA PHE A 275 3.80 -5.43 9.29
C PHE A 275 4.60 -4.16 8.90
N GLU A 276 5.92 -4.25 8.72
CA GLU A 276 6.75 -3.04 8.63
C GLU A 276 6.72 -2.35 7.25
N HIS A 277 6.36 -3.05 6.16
CA HIS A 277 6.50 -2.49 4.81
C HIS A 277 5.32 -2.72 3.86
N GLY A 278 4.13 -2.98 4.33
CA GLY A 278 3.00 -3.02 3.40
C GLY A 278 1.93 -4.05 3.74
N LEU A 279 0.86 -3.91 3.02
CA LEU A 279 -0.38 -4.61 3.16
C LEU A 279 -0.33 -6.14 2.89
N GLU A 280 0.80 -6.71 2.50
CA GLU A 280 0.90 -8.15 2.19
C GLU A 280 0.56 -9.06 3.38
N THR A 281 0.71 -8.55 4.60
CA THR A 281 0.29 -9.24 5.82
C THR A 281 -1.00 -8.67 6.44
N ALA A 282 -1.61 -7.64 5.84
CA ALA A 282 -2.84 -7.02 6.33
C ALA A 282 -4.06 -7.95 6.27
N THR A 283 -3.95 -9.10 5.65
CA THR A 283 -4.97 -10.14 5.63
C THR A 283 -4.74 -11.20 6.71
N ASN A 284 -4.44 -10.79 7.95
CA ASN A 284 -4.57 -11.73 9.06
C ASN A 284 -6.04 -12.13 9.18
N SER A 285 -6.43 -13.14 8.39
CA SER A 285 -7.79 -13.60 8.27
C SER A 285 -8.41 -13.98 9.62
N THR A 286 -7.61 -14.54 10.53
CA THR A 286 -8.03 -14.86 11.90
C THR A 286 -8.35 -13.62 12.72
N ALA A 287 -7.49 -12.59 12.67
CA ALA A 287 -7.72 -11.34 13.40
C ALA A 287 -8.96 -10.60 12.86
N THR A 288 -9.15 -10.56 11.54
CA THR A 288 -10.35 -10.00 10.90
C THR A 288 -11.61 -10.77 11.33
N MET A 289 -11.60 -12.11 11.32
CA MET A 289 -12.74 -12.90 11.78
C MET A 289 -13.08 -12.65 13.25
N LEU A 290 -12.07 -12.54 14.12
CA LEU A 290 -12.26 -12.19 15.52
C LEU A 290 -12.83 -10.79 15.69
N ALA A 291 -12.32 -9.78 14.98
CA ALA A 291 -12.83 -8.41 15.03
C ALA A 291 -14.31 -8.33 14.61
N VAL A 292 -14.68 -9.02 13.54
CA VAL A 292 -16.08 -9.10 13.06
C VAL A 292 -16.98 -9.81 14.07
N ALA A 293 -16.58 -10.98 14.57
CA ALA A 293 -17.34 -11.72 15.57
C ALA A 293 -17.51 -10.95 16.88
N GLY A 294 -16.41 -10.34 17.37
CA GLY A 294 -16.42 -9.49 18.57
C GLY A 294 -17.34 -8.28 18.41
N THR A 295 -17.30 -7.61 17.25
CA THR A 295 -18.19 -6.48 16.94
C THR A 295 -19.65 -6.90 16.87
N ALA A 296 -19.95 -8.04 16.25
CA ALA A 296 -21.30 -8.59 16.24
C ALA A 296 -21.84 -8.85 17.64
N LEU A 297 -21.01 -9.40 18.53
CA LEU A 297 -21.36 -9.62 19.96
C LEU A 297 -21.56 -8.30 20.73
N LEU A 298 -20.74 -7.27 20.46
CA LEU A 298 -20.92 -5.94 21.03
C LEU A 298 -22.24 -5.31 20.63
N LEU A 299 -22.58 -5.36 19.32
CA LEU A 299 -23.85 -4.82 18.81
C LEU A 299 -25.06 -5.56 19.38
N PHE A 300 -24.98 -6.89 19.47
CA PHE A 300 -26.05 -7.72 20.04
C PHE A 300 -26.21 -7.47 21.54
N GLY A 301 -25.13 -7.56 22.30
CA GLY A 301 -25.14 -7.40 23.77
C GLY A 301 -25.55 -6.00 24.18
N GLY A 302 -25.14 -4.98 23.41
CA GLY A 302 -25.46 -3.58 23.65
C GLY A 302 -26.95 -3.22 23.64
N GLU A 303 -27.74 -3.94 22.84
CA GLU A 303 -29.20 -3.72 22.79
C GLU A 303 -29.90 -3.98 24.15
N PHE A 304 -29.41 -4.96 24.91
CA PHE A 304 -30.08 -5.42 26.12
C PHE A 304 -29.36 -5.07 27.42
N SER A 305 -28.16 -4.51 27.36
CA SER A 305 -27.30 -4.23 28.51
C SER A 305 -26.88 -2.77 28.64
N PRO A 306 -27.85 -1.84 28.78
CA PRO A 306 -27.57 -0.41 28.75
C PRO A 306 -26.59 0.05 29.83
N ARG A 307 -26.50 -0.61 31.00
CA ARG A 307 -25.55 -0.25 32.08
C ARG A 307 -24.10 -0.53 31.70
N ILE A 308 -23.82 -1.69 31.09
CA ILE A 308 -22.47 -2.07 30.66
C ILE A 308 -22.01 -1.18 29.47
N CYS A 309 -22.93 -0.86 28.58
CA CYS A 309 -22.65 -0.01 27.44
C CYS A 309 -22.42 1.46 27.78
N GLN A 310 -22.66 1.90 29.04
CA GLN A 310 -22.45 3.29 29.44
C GLN A 310 -21.03 3.77 29.21
N ILE A 311 -20.04 2.88 29.26
CA ILE A 311 -18.65 3.21 28.94
C ILE A 311 -18.48 3.74 27.50
N LEU A 312 -19.30 3.27 26.56
CA LEU A 312 -19.31 3.73 25.17
C LEU A 312 -20.20 4.97 24.96
N THR A 313 -21.02 5.33 25.95
CA THR A 313 -21.97 6.46 25.82
C THR A 313 -21.46 7.74 26.46
N VAL A 314 -20.23 7.76 26.96
CA VAL A 314 -19.62 8.98 27.51
C VAL A 314 -19.50 10.05 26.41
N LYS A 315 -19.78 11.31 26.79
CA LYS A 315 -19.84 12.42 25.83
C LYS A 315 -18.65 12.53 24.89
N PRO A 316 -17.38 12.44 25.33
CA PRO A 316 -16.23 12.53 24.42
C PRO A 316 -16.29 11.48 23.30
N LEU A 317 -16.58 10.21 23.63
CA LEU A 317 -16.66 9.15 22.64
C LEU A 317 -17.83 9.34 21.67
N THR A 318 -19.01 9.70 22.17
CA THR A 318 -20.17 9.91 21.28
C THR A 318 -19.97 11.10 20.34
N ILE A 319 -19.30 12.16 20.78
CA ILE A 319 -18.94 13.32 19.98
C ILE A 319 -17.96 12.90 18.85
N ILE A 320 -16.88 12.20 19.20
CA ILE A 320 -15.92 11.67 18.21
C ILE A 320 -16.63 10.72 17.24
N GLY A 321 -17.53 9.87 17.74
CA GLY A 321 -18.34 8.98 16.92
C GLY A 321 -19.22 9.69 15.91
N ASP A 322 -19.81 10.83 16.29
CA ASP A 322 -20.58 11.67 15.36
C ASP A 322 -19.71 12.25 14.25
N TRP A 323 -18.45 12.61 14.57
CA TRP A 323 -17.49 13.15 13.61
C TRP A 323 -16.70 12.08 12.87
N SER A 324 -16.80 10.82 13.27
CA SER A 324 -15.93 9.72 12.83
C SER A 324 -15.81 9.61 11.31
N TYR A 325 -16.88 9.87 10.57
CA TYR A 325 -16.85 9.89 9.11
C TYR A 325 -15.98 11.02 8.55
N SER A 326 -16.21 12.25 9.02
CA SER A 326 -15.42 13.40 8.57
C SER A 326 -13.95 13.29 9.01
N VAL A 327 -13.67 12.78 10.22
CA VAL A 327 -12.30 12.52 10.69
C VAL A 327 -11.63 11.44 9.85
N TYR A 328 -12.35 10.35 9.52
CA TYR A 328 -11.87 9.32 8.61
C TYR A 328 -11.52 9.84 7.22
N LEU A 329 -12.29 10.79 6.68
CA LEU A 329 -12.00 11.38 5.38
C LEU A 329 -10.71 12.23 5.38
N TRP A 330 -10.45 12.98 6.46
CA TRP A 330 -9.31 13.91 6.53
C TRP A 330 -8.00 13.29 7.01
N HIS A 331 -8.04 12.18 7.78
CA HIS A 331 -6.84 11.68 8.46
C HIS A 331 -5.72 11.30 7.49
N TRP A 332 -6.02 10.54 6.45
CA TRP A 332 -5.03 10.05 5.51
C TRP A 332 -4.45 11.14 4.60
N PRO A 333 -5.26 12.02 3.95
CA PRO A 333 -4.71 13.15 3.21
C PRO A 333 -3.79 14.03 4.04
N ILE A 334 -4.19 14.35 5.27
CA ILE A 334 -3.38 15.18 6.16
C ILE A 334 -2.08 14.48 6.52
N TRP A 335 -2.13 13.20 6.88
CA TRP A 335 -0.93 12.39 7.15
C TRP A 335 0.02 12.38 5.96
N VAL A 336 -0.47 12.00 4.78
CA VAL A 336 0.36 11.93 3.56
C VAL A 336 0.97 13.29 3.22
N LEU A 337 0.19 14.35 3.21
CA LEU A 337 0.71 15.69 2.89
C LEU A 337 1.74 16.18 3.92
N LEU A 338 1.56 15.86 5.20
CA LEU A 338 2.52 16.23 6.24
C LEU A 338 3.82 15.44 6.15
N ILE A 339 3.76 14.11 5.96
CA ILE A 339 4.99 13.31 5.84
C ILE A 339 5.75 13.58 4.55
N THR A 340 5.07 13.99 3.48
CA THR A 340 5.71 14.42 2.24
C THR A 340 6.41 15.76 2.42
N THR A 341 5.87 16.66 3.26
CA THR A 341 6.40 18.00 3.44
C THR A 341 7.46 18.08 4.55
N PHE A 342 7.27 17.38 5.68
CA PHE A 342 8.04 17.53 6.92
C PHE A 342 8.75 16.27 7.39
N ASN A 343 8.67 15.18 6.61
CA ASN A 343 9.13 13.85 6.97
C ASN A 343 8.38 13.21 8.16
N ARG A 344 8.77 11.98 8.52
CA ARG A 344 8.17 11.25 9.64
C ARG A 344 8.77 11.69 10.96
N GLY A 345 7.94 11.88 11.98
CA GLY A 345 8.38 12.27 13.30
C GLY A 345 7.23 12.39 14.31
N ARG A 346 7.55 12.43 15.59
CA ARG A 346 6.55 12.57 16.67
C ARG A 346 5.71 13.83 16.54
N GLU A 347 6.32 14.90 16.08
CA GLU A 347 5.67 16.20 15.87
C GLU A 347 4.65 16.12 14.73
N VAL A 348 5.02 15.48 13.61
CA VAL A 348 4.14 15.23 12.47
C VAL A 348 3.00 14.30 12.85
N THR A 349 3.27 13.24 13.64
CA THR A 349 2.23 12.39 14.20
C THR A 349 1.23 13.18 15.04
N ALA A 350 1.72 14.01 15.98
CA ALA A 350 0.86 14.85 16.83
C ALA A 350 0.07 15.88 16.01
N ALA A 351 0.70 16.54 15.05
CA ALA A 351 0.05 17.49 14.12
C ALA A 351 -1.05 16.79 13.31
N SER A 352 -0.80 15.57 12.84
CA SER A 352 -1.77 14.77 12.08
C SER A 352 -3.02 14.45 12.91
N PHE A 353 -2.88 14.07 14.18
CA PHE A 353 -4.01 13.86 15.07
C PHE A 353 -4.82 15.15 15.26
N LEU A 354 -4.15 16.26 15.56
CA LEU A 354 -4.80 17.56 15.82
C LEU A 354 -5.52 18.06 14.56
N LEU A 355 -4.84 18.10 13.42
CA LEU A 355 -5.40 18.62 12.18
C LEU A 355 -6.52 17.72 11.65
N SER A 356 -6.37 16.39 11.68
CA SER A 356 -7.43 15.48 11.25
C SER A 356 -8.70 15.64 12.08
N THR A 357 -8.55 15.82 13.39
CA THR A 357 -9.68 16.05 14.28
C THR A 357 -10.29 17.42 14.05
N ALA A 358 -9.48 18.47 13.90
CA ALA A 358 -9.97 19.85 13.66
C ALA A 358 -10.70 19.98 12.31
N PHE A 359 -10.10 19.49 11.22
CA PHE A 359 -10.73 19.50 9.90
C PHE A 359 -11.97 18.60 9.84
N GLY A 360 -11.90 17.42 10.51
CA GLY A 360 -13.05 16.52 10.65
C GLY A 360 -14.21 17.18 11.37
N PHE A 361 -13.96 17.88 12.51
CA PHE A 361 -14.96 18.66 13.22
C PHE A 361 -15.53 19.80 12.36
N ALA A 362 -14.65 20.55 11.71
CA ALA A 362 -15.04 21.67 10.83
C ALA A 362 -15.96 21.19 9.71
N GLN A 363 -15.59 20.14 9.01
CA GLN A 363 -16.40 19.53 7.95
C GLN A 363 -17.75 19.02 8.48
N PHE A 364 -17.73 18.28 9.61
CA PHE A 364 -18.96 17.81 10.23
C PHE A 364 -19.90 18.97 10.58
N ARG A 365 -19.36 20.03 11.22
CA ARG A 365 -20.16 21.15 11.75
C ARG A 365 -20.73 22.04 10.65
N TRP A 366 -19.96 22.32 9.58
CA TRP A 366 -20.33 23.34 8.58
C TRP A 366 -20.79 22.76 7.24
N ILE A 367 -20.47 21.50 6.94
CA ILE A 367 -20.81 20.86 5.66
C ILE A 367 -21.74 19.66 5.89
N GLU A 368 -21.28 18.64 6.61
CA GLU A 368 -22.03 17.37 6.72
C GLU A 368 -23.37 17.57 7.44
N LYS A 369 -23.34 18.07 8.67
CA LYS A 369 -24.54 18.21 9.50
C LYS A 369 -25.61 19.09 8.87
N PRO A 370 -25.34 20.32 8.37
CA PRO A 370 -26.36 21.18 7.77
C PRO A 370 -27.00 20.59 6.50
N ILE A 371 -26.23 19.82 5.72
CA ILE A 371 -26.77 19.18 4.51
C ILE A 371 -27.56 17.91 4.88
N ARG A 372 -27.07 17.12 5.82
CA ARG A 372 -27.73 15.92 6.31
C ARG A 372 -29.09 16.24 6.94
N ASP A 373 -29.13 17.27 7.78
CA ASP A 373 -30.33 17.68 8.50
C ASP A 373 -31.32 18.45 7.62
N GLY A 374 -30.95 18.76 6.36
CA GLY A 374 -31.80 19.41 5.37
C GLY A 374 -31.90 20.92 5.48
N GLU A 375 -31.09 21.56 6.32
CA GLU A 375 -31.03 23.01 6.50
C GLU A 375 -30.49 23.70 5.24
N LYS A 376 -29.50 23.07 4.60
CA LYS A 376 -28.92 23.52 3.33
C LYS A 376 -29.34 22.59 2.21
N LEU A 377 -29.54 23.13 1.00
CA LEU A 377 -29.85 22.38 -0.23
C LEU A 377 -31.14 21.52 -0.17
N PRO A 378 -32.27 22.03 0.29
CA PRO A 378 -33.50 21.24 0.48
C PRO A 378 -34.11 20.72 -0.83
N ARG A 379 -33.86 21.40 -1.97
CA ARG A 379 -34.50 21.12 -3.29
C ARG A 379 -33.56 20.57 -4.37
N MET A 380 -32.29 20.28 -4.07
CA MET A 380 -31.37 19.83 -5.10
C MET A 380 -31.70 18.42 -5.64
N HIS A 381 -31.59 18.27 -6.95
CA HIS A 381 -31.66 16.97 -7.62
C HIS A 381 -30.36 16.20 -7.35
N PHE A 382 -30.43 15.17 -6.49
CA PHE A 382 -29.26 14.40 -6.08
C PHE A 382 -28.52 13.74 -7.23
N GLY A 383 -29.23 13.29 -8.28
CA GLY A 383 -28.60 12.78 -9.48
C GLY A 383 -27.74 13.83 -10.19
N ALA A 384 -28.20 15.10 -10.21
CA ALA A 384 -27.42 16.20 -10.77
C ALA A 384 -26.16 16.49 -9.94
N LEU A 385 -26.23 16.39 -8.60
CA LEU A 385 -25.05 16.55 -7.73
C LEU A 385 -24.00 15.45 -7.95
N VAL A 386 -24.44 14.21 -8.00
CA VAL A 386 -23.55 13.08 -8.30
C VAL A 386 -22.94 13.23 -9.69
N GLY A 387 -23.75 13.53 -10.70
CA GLY A 387 -23.29 13.77 -12.07
C GLY A 387 -22.32 14.95 -12.16
N ALA A 388 -22.59 16.04 -11.47
CA ALA A 388 -21.69 17.20 -11.41
C ALA A 388 -20.35 16.84 -10.74
N PHE A 389 -20.37 16.11 -9.63
CA PHE A 389 -19.14 15.70 -8.96
C PHE A 389 -18.30 14.75 -9.85
N VAL A 390 -18.92 13.77 -10.52
CA VAL A 390 -18.22 12.90 -11.48
C VAL A 390 -17.66 13.73 -12.63
N ALA A 391 -18.45 14.63 -13.23
CA ALA A 391 -18.00 15.48 -14.34
C ALA A 391 -16.81 16.36 -13.94
N VAL A 392 -16.90 17.04 -12.77
CA VAL A 392 -15.79 17.84 -12.23
C VAL A 392 -14.56 16.98 -12.00
N SER A 393 -14.72 15.77 -11.45
CA SER A 393 -13.60 14.86 -11.20
C SER A 393 -12.89 14.42 -12.49
N VAL A 394 -13.66 14.12 -13.53
CA VAL A 394 -13.11 13.77 -14.86
C VAL A 394 -12.42 14.97 -15.50
N LEU A 395 -13.02 16.16 -15.41
CA LEU A 395 -12.40 17.39 -15.92
C LEU A 395 -11.11 17.73 -15.18
N VAL A 396 -11.08 17.59 -13.86
CA VAL A 396 -9.87 17.81 -13.05
C VAL A 396 -8.79 16.80 -13.42
N TYR A 397 -9.15 15.53 -13.57
CA TYR A 397 -8.19 14.50 -14.02
C TYR A 397 -7.64 14.81 -15.42
N GLY A 398 -8.49 15.18 -16.37
CA GLY A 398 -8.06 15.59 -17.72
C GLY A 398 -7.17 16.83 -17.68
N ALA A 399 -7.53 17.85 -16.88
CA ALA A 399 -6.72 19.05 -16.70
C ALA A 399 -5.36 18.71 -16.07
N MET A 400 -5.34 17.87 -15.04
CA MET A 400 -4.09 17.45 -14.39
C MET A 400 -3.19 16.64 -15.32
N SER A 401 -3.75 15.86 -16.25
CA SER A 401 -2.97 15.14 -17.27
C SER A 401 -2.20 16.07 -18.21
N VAL A 402 -2.67 17.31 -18.40
CA VAL A 402 -1.99 18.36 -19.19
C VAL A 402 -1.12 19.27 -18.33
N VAL A 403 -1.63 19.68 -17.18
CA VAL A 403 -0.97 20.65 -16.28
C VAL A 403 0.24 20.02 -15.59
N THR A 404 0.14 18.74 -15.18
CA THR A 404 1.24 18.07 -14.45
C THR A 404 2.53 17.97 -15.25
N PRO A 405 2.55 17.56 -16.55
CA PRO A 405 3.78 17.61 -17.35
C PRO A 405 4.35 19.03 -17.46
N THR A 406 3.48 20.04 -17.54
CA THR A 406 3.93 21.45 -17.61
C THR A 406 4.60 21.88 -16.29
N ILE A 407 4.00 21.49 -15.14
CA ILE A 407 4.58 21.71 -13.82
C ILE A 407 5.90 20.95 -13.68
N ALA A 408 5.95 19.70 -14.08
CA ALA A 408 7.16 18.88 -14.07
C ALA A 408 8.32 19.59 -14.80
N LYS A 409 8.04 20.09 -16.00
CA LYS A 409 9.01 20.87 -16.80
C LYS A 409 9.45 22.17 -16.12
N SER A 410 8.59 22.83 -15.39
CA SER A 410 8.92 24.07 -14.66
C SER A 410 9.74 23.84 -13.39
N VAL A 411 9.51 22.70 -12.72
CA VAL A 411 10.13 22.36 -11.43
C VAL A 411 11.50 21.73 -11.60
N ALA A 412 11.67 20.87 -12.59
CA ALA A 412 12.87 20.05 -12.72
C ALA A 412 13.56 20.15 -14.10
N GLY A 413 12.98 20.92 -15.01
CA GLY A 413 13.44 20.94 -16.38
C GLY A 413 13.02 19.66 -17.13
N ARG A 414 13.56 19.47 -18.35
CA ARG A 414 13.29 18.26 -19.14
C ARG A 414 13.95 17.01 -18.57
N GLU A 415 14.96 17.19 -17.74
CA GLU A 415 15.88 16.16 -17.27
C GLU A 415 15.20 15.09 -16.41
N LEU A 416 14.26 15.46 -15.53
CA LEU A 416 13.53 14.48 -14.72
C LEU A 416 12.45 13.69 -15.50
N GLU A 417 11.92 14.25 -16.58
CA GLU A 417 10.98 13.57 -17.47
C GLU A 417 11.69 12.46 -18.25
N GLU A 418 12.96 12.66 -18.59
CA GLU A 418 13.80 11.67 -19.29
C GLU A 418 14.26 10.55 -18.35
N ILE A 419 14.59 10.84 -17.10
CA ILE A 419 15.03 9.84 -16.11
C ILE A 419 13.94 8.80 -15.81
N SER A 420 12.67 9.20 -15.66
CA SER A 420 11.58 8.27 -15.34
C SER A 420 11.22 7.31 -16.46
N LEU A 421 11.68 7.55 -17.69
CA LEU A 421 11.37 6.75 -18.86
C LEU A 421 12.46 5.72 -19.21
N HIS A 422 13.72 5.94 -18.82
CA HIS A 422 14.84 5.10 -19.27
C HIS A 422 15.00 3.77 -18.51
N ILE A 423 14.65 3.68 -17.26
CA ILE A 423 14.88 2.46 -16.45
C ILE A 423 13.82 1.37 -16.67
N ILE A 424 12.63 1.72 -17.17
CA ILE A 424 11.51 0.78 -17.31
C ILE A 424 11.49 0.08 -18.68
N GLU A 425 12.07 0.65 -19.73
CA GLU A 425 11.76 0.25 -21.12
C GLU A 425 12.96 -0.01 -22.06
N GLN A 426 14.22 -0.02 -21.62
CA GLN A 426 15.26 -0.44 -22.56
C GLN A 426 15.26 -1.96 -22.75
N PRO A 427 14.78 -2.45 -23.90
CA PRO A 427 15.17 -3.78 -24.34
C PRO A 427 16.68 -3.76 -24.51
N CYS A 428 17.36 -4.82 -24.10
CA CYS A 428 18.77 -5.02 -24.37
C CYS A 428 19.03 -4.87 -25.85
N THR A 429 19.59 -3.73 -26.29
CA THR A 429 19.92 -3.45 -27.69
C THR A 429 21.36 -3.86 -27.99
N GLY A 430 21.74 -5.07 -27.62
CA GLY A 430 23.02 -5.70 -27.97
C GLY A 430 22.78 -6.94 -28.84
N ASP A 431 23.77 -7.34 -29.64
CA ASP A 431 23.71 -8.59 -30.40
C ASP A 431 23.32 -9.74 -29.46
N GLU A 432 22.17 -10.33 -29.71
CA GLU A 432 21.54 -11.34 -28.89
C GLU A 432 22.44 -12.59 -28.77
N LEU A 433 23.11 -12.73 -27.65
CA LEU A 433 23.42 -14.04 -27.10
C LEU A 433 22.40 -14.29 -25.98
N VAL A 434 21.24 -14.74 -26.38
CA VAL A 434 20.18 -15.18 -25.48
C VAL A 434 20.68 -16.46 -24.80
N ILE A 435 21.19 -16.32 -23.58
CA ILE A 435 21.18 -17.44 -22.63
C ILE A 435 19.74 -17.51 -22.15
N ASP A 436 19.01 -18.41 -22.75
CA ASP A 436 17.57 -18.62 -22.64
C ASP A 436 17.20 -18.77 -21.16
N THR A 437 16.55 -17.77 -20.55
CA THR A 437 15.94 -17.74 -19.21
C THR A 437 16.53 -16.77 -18.15
N ALA A 438 17.73 -16.23 -18.29
CA ALA A 438 18.17 -15.12 -17.45
C ALA A 438 17.85 -13.81 -18.19
N GLN A 439 17.25 -12.83 -17.54
CA GLN A 439 17.09 -11.49 -18.08
C GLN A 439 18.49 -10.86 -18.26
N SER A 440 19.16 -11.18 -19.37
CA SER A 440 20.55 -10.86 -19.62
C SER A 440 20.70 -9.96 -20.82
N CYS A 441 21.59 -8.97 -20.72
CA CYS A 441 22.01 -8.12 -21.83
C CYS A 441 23.49 -8.38 -22.14
N ALA A 442 23.79 -8.61 -23.41
CA ALA A 442 25.16 -8.82 -23.88
C ALA A 442 25.59 -7.68 -24.79
N TYR A 443 26.78 -7.15 -24.56
CA TYR A 443 27.37 -6.05 -25.34
C TYR A 443 28.76 -6.50 -25.82
N SER A 444 28.93 -6.57 -27.12
CA SER A 444 30.20 -6.95 -27.73
C SER A 444 31.10 -5.74 -28.00
N THR A 445 32.40 -5.90 -27.80
CA THR A 445 33.40 -4.89 -28.11
C THR A 445 34.32 -5.39 -29.22
N PRO A 446 34.60 -4.58 -30.25
CA PRO A 446 35.57 -4.94 -31.28
C PRO A 446 36.94 -5.23 -30.65
N SER A 447 37.56 -6.34 -31.05
CA SER A 447 38.87 -6.78 -30.52
C SER A 447 38.87 -7.07 -29.02
N SER A 448 37.78 -7.65 -28.51
CA SER A 448 37.67 -8.00 -27.10
C SER A 448 38.78 -8.92 -26.63
N ILE A 449 39.36 -8.60 -25.47
CA ILE A 449 40.38 -9.38 -24.78
C ILE A 449 39.81 -10.35 -23.74
N GLY A 450 38.49 -10.32 -23.52
CA GLY A 450 37.78 -11.13 -22.54
C GLY A 450 36.41 -10.63 -22.23
N THR A 451 35.82 -11.13 -21.15
CA THR A 451 34.45 -10.82 -20.73
C THR A 451 34.43 -10.30 -19.30
N ALA A 452 33.66 -9.24 -19.08
CA ALA A 452 33.25 -8.76 -17.75
C ALA A 452 31.75 -8.99 -17.55
N VAL A 453 31.34 -9.37 -16.36
CA VAL A 453 29.95 -9.63 -16.00
C VAL A 453 29.56 -8.76 -14.83
N LEU A 454 28.45 -8.04 -14.96
CA LEU A 454 27.76 -7.35 -13.87
C LEU A 454 26.54 -8.20 -13.45
N VAL A 455 26.45 -8.50 -12.16
CA VAL A 455 25.36 -9.31 -11.62
C VAL A 455 24.78 -8.70 -10.33
N GLY A 456 23.46 -8.79 -10.16
CA GLY A 456 22.78 -8.32 -8.94
C GLY A 456 21.30 -8.02 -9.14
N ASP A 457 20.76 -7.25 -8.21
CA ASP A 457 19.37 -6.83 -8.21
C ASP A 457 19.15 -5.53 -9.06
N SER A 458 18.23 -4.68 -8.65
CA SER A 458 17.99 -3.38 -9.29
C SER A 458 19.22 -2.46 -9.28
N MET A 459 20.17 -2.66 -8.34
CA MET A 459 21.43 -1.91 -8.31
C MET A 459 22.33 -2.25 -9.49
N ALA A 460 22.47 -3.53 -9.83
CA ALA A 460 23.22 -3.92 -11.03
C ALA A 460 22.58 -3.33 -12.29
N ARG A 461 21.24 -3.31 -12.34
CA ARG A 461 20.52 -2.69 -13.45
C ARG A 461 20.78 -1.19 -13.54
N SER A 462 20.74 -0.45 -12.43
CA SER A 462 20.97 1.00 -12.41
C SER A 462 22.40 1.38 -12.75
N LEU A 463 23.38 0.50 -12.53
CA LEU A 463 24.79 0.69 -12.87
C LEU A 463 25.14 0.28 -14.31
N SER A 464 24.23 -0.36 -15.04
CA SER A 464 24.53 -1.06 -16.30
C SER A 464 25.18 -0.18 -17.37
N ASP A 465 24.69 1.05 -17.59
CA ASP A 465 25.23 1.95 -18.65
C ASP A 465 26.69 2.32 -18.36
N GLY A 466 27.00 2.70 -17.13
CA GLY A 466 28.38 3.02 -16.72
C GLY A 466 29.29 1.81 -16.77
N PHE A 467 28.79 0.63 -16.38
CA PHE A 467 29.53 -0.64 -16.47
C PHE A 467 29.85 -1.02 -17.93
N VAL A 468 28.88 -0.92 -18.84
CA VAL A 468 29.09 -1.22 -20.26
C VAL A 468 30.09 -0.27 -20.87
N GLN A 469 29.98 1.03 -20.60
CA GLN A 469 30.95 2.03 -21.06
C GLN A 469 32.36 1.72 -20.53
N ALA A 470 32.50 1.45 -19.25
CA ALA A 470 33.78 1.10 -18.60
C ALA A 470 34.38 -0.20 -19.19
N SER A 471 33.59 -1.23 -19.36
CA SER A 471 34.03 -2.52 -19.94
C SER A 471 34.50 -2.35 -21.37
N ASN A 472 33.77 -1.61 -22.19
CA ASN A 472 34.14 -1.33 -23.57
C ASN A 472 35.47 -0.55 -23.67
N ALA A 473 35.69 0.41 -22.78
CA ALA A 473 36.96 1.16 -22.69
C ALA A 473 38.16 0.27 -22.39
N GLU A 474 37.96 -0.82 -21.62
CA GLU A 474 38.97 -1.82 -21.31
C GLU A 474 39.00 -3.00 -22.30
N SER A 475 38.33 -2.86 -23.45
CA SER A 475 38.25 -3.88 -24.49
C SER A 475 37.65 -5.21 -23.99
N LEU A 476 36.65 -5.16 -23.13
CA LEU A 476 35.93 -6.32 -22.60
C LEU A 476 34.51 -6.38 -23.19
N ASN A 477 34.06 -7.58 -23.52
CA ASN A 477 32.64 -7.81 -23.71
C ASN A 477 31.92 -7.66 -22.36
N ALA A 478 30.77 -6.98 -22.33
CA ALA A 478 30.02 -6.74 -21.13
C ALA A 478 28.74 -7.60 -21.13
N TYR A 479 28.46 -8.28 -20.02
CA TYR A 479 27.20 -8.99 -19.77
C TYR A 479 26.59 -8.45 -18.48
N VAL A 480 25.27 -8.21 -18.51
CA VAL A 480 24.52 -7.75 -17.35
C VAL A 480 23.43 -8.76 -17.02
N PHE A 481 23.51 -9.36 -15.84
CA PHE A 481 22.48 -10.23 -15.27
C PHE A 481 21.83 -9.53 -14.09
N SER A 482 20.61 -9.06 -14.26
CA SER A 482 19.91 -8.35 -13.18
C SER A 482 18.45 -8.81 -13.06
N LEU A 483 18.03 -9.05 -11.81
CA LEU A 483 16.63 -9.29 -11.48
C LEU A 483 16.25 -8.40 -10.29
N PRO A 484 15.44 -7.33 -10.54
CA PRO A 484 15.02 -6.42 -9.48
C PRO A 484 14.41 -7.14 -8.28
N GLY A 485 14.85 -6.81 -7.07
CA GLY A 485 14.39 -7.43 -5.84
C GLY A 485 15.00 -8.80 -5.53
N CYS A 486 15.86 -9.35 -6.41
CA CYS A 486 16.57 -10.61 -6.17
C CYS A 486 18.07 -10.36 -6.01
N SER A 487 18.58 -10.42 -4.80
CA SER A 487 20.03 -10.42 -4.57
C SER A 487 20.70 -11.61 -5.25
N PHE A 488 21.91 -11.41 -5.77
CA PHE A 488 22.75 -12.54 -6.23
C PHE A 488 23.23 -13.42 -5.06
N LEU A 489 23.20 -12.90 -3.82
CA LEU A 489 23.37 -13.71 -2.61
C LEU A 489 22.10 -14.50 -2.31
N ALA A 490 22.24 -15.65 -1.64
CA ALA A 490 21.11 -16.51 -1.27
C ALA A 490 20.35 -15.95 -0.03
N VAL A 491 20.05 -14.66 -0.05
CA VAL A 491 19.25 -13.98 0.97
C VAL A 491 17.85 -13.73 0.42
N ASP A 492 16.84 -14.04 1.23
CA ASP A 492 15.45 -13.86 0.84
C ASP A 492 15.07 -12.38 0.74
N SER A 493 14.39 -12.04 -0.34
CA SER A 493 13.85 -10.72 -0.55
C SER A 493 12.40 -10.64 -0.03
N PRO A 494 12.03 -9.59 0.68
CA PRO A 494 10.64 -9.35 1.03
C PRO A 494 9.74 -8.99 -0.17
N PHE A 495 10.35 -8.74 -1.34
CA PHE A 495 9.65 -8.23 -2.54
C PHE A 495 9.54 -9.21 -3.70
N SER A 496 10.25 -10.34 -3.65
CA SER A 496 10.25 -11.32 -4.75
C SER A 496 10.05 -12.74 -4.23
N PRO A 497 9.33 -13.60 -4.98
CA PRO A 497 9.16 -14.98 -4.62
C PRO A 497 10.51 -15.69 -4.50
N THR A 498 10.78 -16.34 -3.39
CA THR A 498 12.01 -17.07 -3.10
C THR A 498 12.38 -18.06 -4.21
N LEU A 499 11.39 -18.73 -4.81
CA LEU A 499 11.59 -19.69 -5.90
C LEU A 499 12.10 -19.05 -7.19
N GLU A 500 11.59 -17.83 -7.54
CA GLU A 500 12.03 -17.10 -8.72
C GLU A 500 13.49 -16.66 -8.58
N CYS A 501 13.85 -16.08 -7.43
CA CYS A 501 15.22 -15.67 -7.14
C CYS A 501 16.20 -16.85 -7.11
N MET A 502 15.78 -18.01 -6.59
CA MET A 502 16.60 -19.23 -6.58
C MET A 502 16.89 -19.71 -8.00
N GLY A 503 15.87 -19.86 -8.83
CA GLY A 503 16.03 -20.29 -10.21
C GLY A 503 16.87 -19.32 -11.04
N TRP A 504 16.71 -18.02 -10.85
CA TRP A 504 17.53 -17.00 -11.49
C TRP A 504 19.01 -17.11 -11.08
N ARG A 505 19.32 -17.25 -9.79
CA ARG A 505 20.71 -17.44 -9.32
C ARG A 505 21.37 -18.68 -9.92
N GLU A 506 20.67 -19.81 -9.95
CA GLU A 506 21.18 -21.06 -10.56
C GLU A 506 21.51 -20.85 -12.04
N ASN A 507 20.63 -20.18 -12.79
CA ASN A 507 20.86 -19.86 -14.20
C ASN A 507 22.06 -18.92 -14.40
N VAL A 508 22.23 -17.91 -13.54
CA VAL A 508 23.40 -17.00 -13.59
C VAL A 508 24.69 -17.76 -13.30
N PHE A 509 24.73 -18.65 -12.29
CA PHE A 509 25.92 -19.47 -12.02
C PHE A 509 26.26 -20.38 -13.21
N ALA A 510 25.28 -20.99 -13.84
CA ALA A 510 25.50 -21.78 -15.06
C ALA A 510 26.06 -20.93 -16.22
N ALA A 511 25.54 -19.70 -16.38
CA ALA A 511 26.05 -18.76 -17.37
C ALA A 511 27.50 -18.33 -17.08
N LEU A 512 27.88 -18.07 -15.84
CA LEU A 512 29.26 -17.76 -15.46
C LEU A 512 30.22 -18.92 -15.78
N GLN A 513 29.77 -20.16 -15.57
CA GLN A 513 30.57 -21.35 -15.93
C GLN A 513 30.79 -21.47 -17.43
N GLN A 514 29.82 -21.08 -18.26
CA GLN A 514 29.94 -21.09 -19.72
C GLN A 514 30.80 -19.93 -20.26
N LEU A 515 30.55 -18.71 -19.72
CA LEU A 515 31.23 -17.51 -20.18
C LEU A 515 32.69 -17.41 -19.75
N GLN A 516 33.08 -18.08 -18.66
CA GLN A 516 34.43 -18.01 -18.08
C GLN A 516 34.96 -16.58 -18.04
N PRO A 517 34.23 -15.61 -17.37
CA PRO A 517 34.56 -14.22 -17.43
C PRO A 517 35.89 -13.92 -16.75
N LYS A 518 36.61 -12.89 -17.21
CA LYS A 518 37.80 -12.39 -16.53
C LYS A 518 37.48 -11.69 -15.23
N LEU A 519 36.31 -11.04 -15.19
CA LEU A 519 35.86 -10.27 -14.04
C LEU A 519 34.34 -10.44 -13.82
N VAL A 520 33.94 -10.65 -12.58
CA VAL A 520 32.55 -10.62 -12.12
C VAL A 520 32.40 -9.47 -11.14
N ILE A 521 31.51 -8.52 -11.45
CA ILE A 521 31.15 -7.40 -10.58
C ILE A 521 29.78 -7.69 -9.99
N VAL A 522 29.67 -7.63 -8.66
CA VAL A 522 28.44 -7.88 -7.92
C VAL A 522 27.94 -6.58 -7.32
N ALA A 523 26.74 -6.17 -7.68
CA ALA A 523 26.07 -4.96 -7.18
C ALA A 523 24.66 -5.28 -6.68
N ASN A 524 24.47 -5.23 -5.36
CA ASN A 524 23.17 -5.45 -4.72
C ASN A 524 22.83 -4.30 -3.80
N MET A 525 21.52 -4.06 -3.61
CA MET A 525 20.99 -3.12 -2.61
C MET A 525 21.10 -3.76 -1.21
N ASN A 526 22.31 -3.79 -0.64
CA ASN A 526 22.57 -4.45 0.64
C ASN A 526 21.67 -3.97 1.78
N THR A 527 21.29 -2.71 1.81
CA THR A 527 20.40 -2.11 2.80
C THR A 527 18.99 -2.70 2.73
N LEU A 528 18.49 -3.03 1.52
CA LEU A 528 17.18 -3.65 1.32
C LEU A 528 17.04 -4.97 2.07
N TYR A 529 18.09 -5.79 2.06
CA TYR A 529 18.08 -7.12 2.65
C TYR A 529 18.48 -7.15 4.13
N THR A 530 19.06 -6.06 4.64
CA THR A 530 19.66 -6.04 5.99
C THR A 530 18.97 -5.09 6.98
N HIS A 531 18.13 -4.15 6.50
CA HIS A 531 17.38 -3.23 7.36
C HIS A 531 15.97 -3.74 7.71
N LEU A 532 15.50 -4.79 7.05
CA LEU A 532 14.24 -5.41 7.38
C LEU A 532 14.49 -6.53 8.39
N PRO A 533 13.92 -6.48 9.61
CA PRO A 533 13.94 -7.63 10.50
C PRO A 533 13.12 -8.74 9.82
N LEU A 534 13.79 -9.73 9.27
CA LEU A 534 13.16 -11.03 9.01
C LEU A 534 12.54 -11.52 10.34
N ALA A 535 11.36 -12.09 10.29
CA ALA A 535 10.44 -12.32 11.39
C ALA A 535 11.04 -12.81 12.74
N ASP A 536 12.27 -13.35 12.74
CA ASP A 536 12.96 -13.89 13.91
C ASP A 536 14.41 -13.37 14.08
N PHE A 537 14.84 -12.35 13.32
CA PHE A 537 16.21 -11.88 13.33
C PHE A 537 16.36 -10.45 13.84
N THR A 538 17.31 -10.22 14.75
CA THR A 538 17.81 -8.88 15.04
C THR A 538 18.61 -8.36 13.85
N LEU A 539 18.77 -7.03 13.70
CA LEU A 539 19.60 -6.42 12.65
C LEU A 539 21.04 -6.98 12.63
N GLU A 540 21.58 -7.34 13.78
CA GLU A 540 22.91 -7.96 13.91
C GLU A 540 22.94 -9.33 13.23
N LYS A 541 21.99 -10.20 13.53
CA LYS A 541 21.88 -11.53 12.88
C LYS A 541 21.66 -11.44 11.38
N THR A 542 20.95 -10.43 10.91
CA THR A 542 20.73 -10.21 9.47
C THR A 542 22.02 -9.80 8.77
N ARG A 543 22.87 -8.98 9.42
CA ARG A 543 24.20 -8.63 8.91
C ARG A 543 25.15 -9.82 8.91
N ASP A 544 25.11 -10.64 9.95
CA ASP A 544 25.88 -11.90 10.02
C ASP A 544 25.46 -12.86 8.91
N ALA A 545 24.15 -12.98 8.62
CA ALA A 545 23.63 -13.77 7.53
C ALA A 545 24.10 -13.24 6.16
N TRP A 546 24.14 -11.91 5.96
CA TRP A 546 24.68 -11.30 4.75
C TRP A 546 26.18 -11.65 4.56
N GLY A 547 26.99 -11.49 5.60
CA GLY A 547 28.41 -11.87 5.56
C GLY A 547 28.62 -13.36 5.30
N TYR A 548 27.78 -14.21 5.86
CA TYR A 548 27.83 -15.67 5.61
C TYR A 548 27.49 -16.00 4.14
N GLU A 549 26.45 -15.41 3.58
CA GLU A 549 26.06 -15.65 2.19
C GLU A 549 27.06 -15.04 1.19
N LEU A 550 27.72 -13.92 1.53
CA LEU A 550 28.87 -13.40 0.78
C LEU A 550 30.00 -14.45 0.72
N THR A 551 30.35 -15.04 1.84
CA THR A 551 31.37 -16.13 1.92
C THR A 551 30.98 -17.27 1.02
N ARG A 552 29.74 -17.76 1.09
CA ARG A 552 29.25 -18.85 0.24
C ARG A 552 29.30 -18.51 -1.25
N MET A 553 28.95 -17.29 -1.62
CA MET A 553 29.03 -16.85 -3.01
C MET A 553 30.48 -16.82 -3.50
N PHE A 554 31.42 -16.29 -2.68
CA PHE A 554 32.84 -16.27 -3.03
C PHE A 554 33.39 -17.66 -3.20
N ASP A 555 33.08 -18.57 -2.28
CA ASP A 555 33.49 -19.99 -2.36
C ASP A 555 32.92 -20.67 -3.62
N ALA A 556 31.70 -20.35 -4.04
CA ALA A 556 31.08 -20.88 -5.24
C ALA A 556 31.74 -20.37 -6.54
N ILE A 557 32.25 -19.13 -6.55
CA ILE A 557 32.86 -18.51 -7.73
C ILE A 557 34.37 -18.78 -7.80
N ALA A 558 35.06 -18.99 -6.66
CA ALA A 558 36.51 -19.22 -6.60
C ALA A 558 37.01 -20.30 -7.58
N PRO A 559 36.30 -21.44 -7.80
CA PRO A 559 36.71 -22.45 -8.78
C PRO A 559 36.80 -21.98 -10.23
N LEU A 560 36.12 -20.89 -10.59
CA LEU A 560 36.12 -20.30 -11.93
C LEU A 560 37.43 -19.57 -12.25
N GLN A 561 38.30 -19.35 -11.25
CA GLN A 561 39.55 -18.59 -11.36
C GLN A 561 39.33 -17.18 -11.97
N THR A 562 38.18 -16.60 -11.71
CA THR A 562 37.80 -15.26 -12.18
C THR A 562 38.05 -14.22 -11.08
N LYS A 563 38.44 -13.01 -11.47
CA LYS A 563 38.52 -11.90 -10.53
C LYS A 563 37.09 -11.44 -10.15
N MET A 564 36.93 -11.00 -8.94
CA MET A 564 35.65 -10.46 -8.48
C MET A 564 35.79 -9.08 -7.88
N MET A 565 34.72 -8.30 -7.94
CA MET A 565 34.59 -6.99 -7.32
C MET A 565 33.19 -6.84 -6.73
N LEU A 566 33.10 -6.35 -5.50
CA LEU A 566 31.85 -5.88 -4.92
C LEU A 566 31.68 -4.39 -5.17
N VAL A 567 30.47 -3.98 -5.54
CA VAL A 567 30.08 -2.59 -5.65
C VAL A 567 29.02 -2.31 -4.60
N GLN A 568 29.31 -1.35 -3.74
CA GLN A 568 28.37 -0.87 -2.73
C GLN A 568 27.34 0.07 -3.36
N PRO A 569 26.09 0.11 -2.86
CA PRO A 569 25.09 1.05 -3.33
C PRO A 569 25.60 2.50 -3.25
N PRO A 570 25.10 3.42 -4.11
CA PRO A 570 25.35 4.84 -3.97
C PRO A 570 24.81 5.37 -2.64
N PRO A 571 25.12 6.62 -2.25
CA PRO A 571 24.58 7.25 -1.06
C PRO A 571 23.07 7.12 -1.00
N SER A 572 22.53 6.61 0.11
CA SER A 572 21.09 6.45 0.32
C SER A 572 20.50 7.67 1.00
N PHE A 573 19.60 8.36 0.32
CA PHE A 573 18.94 9.56 0.79
C PHE A 573 17.63 9.22 1.49
N GLU A 574 17.21 10.07 2.43
CA GLU A 574 15.88 9.95 3.04
C GLU A 574 14.76 10.34 2.07
N TYR A 575 15.12 11.17 1.09
CA TYR A 575 14.19 11.72 0.11
C TYR A 575 14.27 10.99 -1.22
N ASP A 576 13.11 10.53 -1.69
CA ASP A 576 12.93 10.03 -3.05
C ASP A 576 12.52 11.18 -3.96
N LEU A 577 13.35 11.50 -4.95
CA LEU A 577 13.08 12.59 -5.91
C LEU A 577 11.71 12.45 -6.59
N ARG A 578 11.26 11.23 -6.86
CA ARG A 578 9.97 10.98 -7.51
C ARG A 578 8.78 11.41 -6.65
N TYR A 579 8.91 11.31 -5.31
CA TYR A 579 7.82 11.57 -4.38
C TYR A 579 7.95 12.88 -3.63
N ASP A 580 9.18 13.35 -3.39
CA ASP A 580 9.45 14.46 -2.48
C ASP A 580 9.71 15.81 -3.19
N ILE A 581 9.98 15.81 -4.50
CA ILE A 581 10.08 17.06 -5.27
C ILE A 581 8.68 17.65 -5.52
N SER A 582 8.53 18.97 -5.33
CA SER A 582 7.26 19.66 -5.53
C SER A 582 7.48 21.12 -5.93
N LEU A 583 6.39 21.87 -6.24
CA LEU A 583 6.48 23.31 -6.50
C LEU A 583 7.12 24.10 -5.33
N LEU A 584 6.91 23.65 -4.10
CA LEU A 584 7.49 24.29 -2.92
C LEU A 584 8.89 23.75 -2.57
N ARG A 585 9.32 22.64 -3.16
CA ARG A 585 10.60 21.99 -2.92
C ARG A 585 11.24 21.59 -4.25
N SER A 586 11.82 22.56 -4.97
CA SER A 586 12.36 22.36 -6.32
C SER A 586 13.89 22.39 -6.41
N ASN A 587 14.59 22.77 -5.34
CA ASN A 587 16.03 23.09 -5.40
C ASN A 587 16.99 21.88 -5.26
N GLY A 588 16.50 20.65 -5.39
CA GLY A 588 17.30 19.46 -5.13
C GLY A 588 17.51 19.22 -3.62
N ILE A 589 17.82 17.98 -3.28
CA ILE A 589 17.95 17.58 -1.89
C ILE A 589 19.45 17.45 -1.59
N GLN A 590 19.90 18.21 -0.60
CA GLN A 590 21.21 18.04 0.02
C GLN A 590 20.98 17.53 1.44
N GLU A 591 21.71 16.49 1.80
CA GLU A 591 21.67 15.92 3.15
C GLU A 591 23.07 15.93 3.76
N ASP A 592 23.12 15.95 5.09
CA ASP A 592 24.37 15.82 5.83
C ASP A 592 25.10 14.53 5.47
N ARG A 593 26.41 14.63 5.19
CA ARG A 593 27.23 13.49 4.73
C ARG A 593 27.27 12.37 5.76
N ASP A 594 27.48 12.69 7.02
CA ASP A 594 27.63 11.68 8.07
C ASP A 594 26.32 10.92 8.26
N LEU A 595 25.18 11.62 8.14
CA LEU A 595 23.87 11.02 8.21
C LEU A 595 23.64 10.04 7.02
N VAL A 596 23.91 10.48 5.80
CA VAL A 596 23.72 9.66 4.58
C VAL A 596 24.60 8.41 4.62
N ILE A 597 25.88 8.56 4.97
CA ILE A 597 26.82 7.44 5.05
C ILE A 597 26.46 6.50 6.20
N SER A 598 26.03 7.02 7.36
CA SER A 598 25.70 6.20 8.53
C SER A 598 24.58 5.21 8.29
N ARG A 599 23.66 5.51 7.35
CA ARG A 599 22.53 4.60 7.00
C ARG A 599 22.98 3.23 6.51
N ARG A 600 24.17 3.13 5.92
CA ARG A 600 24.71 1.89 5.32
C ARG A 600 26.07 1.47 5.88
N ALA A 601 26.70 2.29 6.73
CA ALA A 601 28.04 2.05 7.23
C ALA A 601 28.25 0.65 7.81
N ALA A 602 27.31 0.19 8.61
CA ALA A 602 27.45 -1.09 9.31
C ALA A 602 27.42 -2.31 8.37
N ILE A 603 26.62 -2.27 7.27
CA ILE A 603 26.59 -3.37 6.30
C ILE A 603 27.75 -3.27 5.31
N ASN A 604 28.12 -2.06 4.91
CA ASN A 604 29.29 -1.80 4.08
C ASN A 604 30.57 -2.30 4.76
N GLU A 605 30.69 -2.16 6.09
CA GLU A 605 31.80 -2.70 6.87
C GLU A 605 31.86 -4.23 6.83
N VAL A 606 30.72 -4.92 6.86
CA VAL A 606 30.64 -6.39 6.72
C VAL A 606 31.17 -6.82 5.36
N GLU A 607 30.77 -6.12 4.29
CA GLU A 607 31.24 -6.40 2.93
C GLU A 607 32.75 -6.25 2.79
N VAL A 608 33.30 -5.12 3.27
CA VAL A 608 34.74 -4.87 3.22
C VAL A 608 35.52 -5.91 4.02
N LYS A 609 35.08 -6.23 5.24
CA LYS A 609 35.75 -7.24 6.08
C LYS A 609 35.68 -8.64 5.47
N THR A 610 34.55 -9.02 4.89
CA THR A 610 34.41 -10.35 4.27
C THR A 610 35.24 -10.44 2.99
N ALA A 611 35.20 -9.39 2.16
CA ALA A 611 36.00 -9.33 0.93
C ALA A 611 37.52 -9.44 1.20
N ALA A 612 38.01 -8.84 2.26
CA ALA A 612 39.43 -8.87 2.64
C ALA A 612 39.97 -10.26 2.96
N LEU A 613 39.10 -11.27 3.16
CA LEU A 613 39.48 -12.67 3.38
C LEU A 613 39.85 -13.40 2.08
N TYR A 614 39.54 -12.84 0.92
CA TYR A 614 39.68 -13.51 -0.37
C TYR A 614 40.66 -12.75 -1.29
N PRO A 615 41.83 -13.32 -1.60
CA PRO A 615 42.88 -12.64 -2.36
C PRO A 615 42.56 -12.44 -3.85
N PHE A 616 41.53 -13.11 -4.38
CA PHE A 616 41.09 -12.92 -5.77
C PHE A 616 40.06 -11.76 -5.92
N LEU A 617 39.63 -11.17 -4.81
CA LEU A 617 38.75 -10.02 -4.81
C LEU A 617 39.53 -8.73 -5.02
N ALA A 618 39.07 -7.90 -5.95
CA ALA A 618 39.47 -6.52 -6.06
C ALA A 618 38.91 -5.70 -4.87
N PRO A 619 39.48 -4.54 -4.55
CA PRO A 619 38.94 -3.66 -3.51
C PRO A 619 37.44 -3.38 -3.73
N VAL A 620 36.68 -3.34 -2.64
CA VAL A 620 35.27 -3.00 -2.68
C VAL A 620 35.09 -1.55 -3.20
N LEU A 621 34.29 -1.39 -4.24
CA LEU A 621 34.05 -0.11 -4.88
C LEU A 621 32.86 0.59 -4.23
N ASN A 622 33.00 1.88 -3.94
CA ASN A 622 31.92 2.75 -3.54
C ASN A 622 31.90 4.05 -4.36
N PHE A 623 30.78 4.77 -4.29
CA PHE A 623 30.55 5.99 -5.06
C PHE A 623 30.37 7.23 -4.18
N ASP A 624 30.74 7.17 -2.89
CA ASP A 624 30.48 8.26 -1.95
C ASP A 624 31.06 9.60 -2.42
N ASP A 625 32.28 9.61 -2.89
CA ASP A 625 32.98 10.83 -3.31
C ASP A 625 32.46 11.40 -4.66
N LEU A 626 31.64 10.65 -5.40
CA LEU A 626 30.93 11.18 -6.58
C LEU A 626 29.72 12.05 -6.20
N PHE A 627 29.08 11.73 -5.09
CA PHE A 627 27.82 12.34 -4.66
C PHE A 627 27.97 13.26 -3.45
N CYS A 628 29.06 13.11 -2.69
CA CYS A 628 29.29 13.81 -1.43
C CYS A 628 30.55 14.67 -1.48
N ASN A 629 30.45 15.89 -0.97
CA ASN A 629 31.61 16.70 -0.57
C ASN A 629 31.95 16.45 0.92
N ALA A 630 32.78 17.31 1.54
CA ALA A 630 33.15 17.12 2.94
C ALA A 630 32.00 17.23 3.95
N GLU A 631 30.95 17.95 3.63
CA GLU A 631 29.85 18.27 4.55
C GLU A 631 28.52 17.67 4.12
N THR A 632 28.23 17.61 2.83
CA THR A 632 26.91 17.22 2.30
C THR A 632 27.01 16.27 1.14
N CYS A 633 25.97 15.45 0.98
CA CYS A 633 25.70 14.65 -0.21
C CYS A 633 24.55 15.26 -1.02
N THR A 634 24.58 15.10 -2.35
CA THR A 634 23.56 15.63 -3.25
C THR A 634 23.12 14.59 -4.27
N GLN A 635 21.82 14.60 -4.59
CA GLN A 635 21.26 13.79 -5.66
C GLN A 635 21.39 14.47 -7.03
N LYS A 636 21.86 15.73 -7.07
CA LYS A 636 21.94 16.54 -8.27
C LYS A 636 23.32 17.17 -8.44
N ILE A 637 23.95 17.03 -9.60
CA ILE A 637 25.22 17.64 -9.96
C ILE A 637 24.98 18.59 -11.14
N GLY A 638 25.21 19.88 -10.93
CA GLY A 638 24.86 20.89 -11.90
C GLY A 638 23.34 20.97 -12.14
N LYS A 639 22.91 20.62 -13.34
CA LYS A 639 21.48 20.55 -13.69
C LYS A 639 20.93 19.12 -13.73
N GLN A 640 21.77 18.11 -13.72
CA GLN A 640 21.40 16.71 -13.91
C GLN A 640 21.16 16.00 -12.58
N PHE A 641 20.16 15.15 -12.55
CA PHE A 641 19.88 14.26 -11.43
C PHE A 641 20.69 12.97 -11.60
N MET A 642 21.47 12.63 -10.59
CA MET A 642 22.35 11.47 -10.60
C MET A 642 21.67 10.23 -10.04
N LEU A 643 20.59 10.40 -9.30
CA LEU A 643 19.76 9.32 -8.80
C LEU A 643 18.35 9.42 -9.41
N GLU A 644 17.74 8.28 -9.62
CA GLU A 644 16.36 8.17 -10.07
C GLU A 644 15.37 8.29 -8.91
N ASP A 645 15.75 7.74 -7.77
CA ASP A 645 14.99 7.72 -6.51
C ASP A 645 15.93 8.04 -5.33
N ALA A 646 15.69 7.41 -4.17
CA ALA A 646 16.52 7.64 -2.98
C ALA A 646 17.91 7.00 -3.07
N ASP A 647 18.12 5.99 -3.92
CA ASP A 647 19.29 5.13 -3.90
C ASP A 647 19.65 4.41 -5.21
N HIS A 648 18.86 4.52 -6.28
CA HIS A 648 19.20 3.99 -7.61
C HIS A 648 19.82 5.06 -8.50
N LEU A 649 20.89 4.68 -9.22
CA LEU A 649 21.51 5.57 -10.20
C LEU A 649 20.56 5.85 -11.37
N SER A 650 20.49 7.10 -11.80
CA SER A 650 19.97 7.45 -13.13
C SER A 650 20.97 7.02 -14.22
N VAL A 651 20.58 7.13 -15.48
CA VAL A 651 21.52 6.92 -16.61
C VAL A 651 22.73 7.86 -16.48
N GLU A 652 22.50 9.14 -16.18
CA GLU A 652 23.55 10.14 -15.98
C GLU A 652 24.42 9.80 -14.77
N GLY A 653 23.83 9.32 -13.67
CA GLY A 653 24.58 8.88 -12.49
C GLY A 653 25.42 7.64 -12.77
N SER A 654 24.89 6.70 -13.53
CA SER A 654 25.60 5.51 -13.99
C SER A 654 26.78 5.88 -14.89
N LEU A 655 26.59 6.78 -15.86
CA LEU A 655 27.65 7.28 -16.74
C LEU A 655 28.68 8.11 -16.00
N LEU A 656 28.29 8.86 -14.97
CA LEU A 656 29.23 9.57 -14.07
C LEU A 656 30.13 8.60 -13.31
N ALA A 657 29.60 7.43 -12.94
CA ALA A 657 30.36 6.37 -12.27
C ALA A 657 31.30 5.60 -13.21
N ALA A 658 31.10 5.67 -14.54
CA ALA A 658 31.87 4.90 -15.52
C ALA A 658 33.40 5.05 -15.40
N PRO A 659 33.98 6.24 -15.23
CA PRO A 659 35.44 6.37 -15.08
C PRO A 659 35.98 5.70 -13.80
N VAL A 660 35.21 5.70 -12.72
CA VAL A 660 35.56 5.04 -11.45
C VAL A 660 35.50 3.53 -11.62
N VAL A 661 34.46 3.02 -12.27
CA VAL A 661 34.31 1.59 -12.61
C VAL A 661 35.42 1.15 -13.56
N GLN A 662 35.75 1.94 -14.59
CA GLN A 662 36.85 1.66 -15.54
C GLN A 662 38.19 1.52 -14.82
N ASN A 663 38.54 2.47 -13.98
CA ASN A 663 39.79 2.42 -13.23
C ASN A 663 39.85 1.16 -12.32
N ALA A 664 38.73 0.84 -11.68
CA ALA A 664 38.64 -0.37 -10.85
C ALA A 664 38.78 -1.66 -11.68
N ILE A 665 38.17 -1.74 -12.86
CA ILE A 665 38.34 -2.85 -13.82
C ILE A 665 39.81 -2.99 -14.23
N ALA A 666 40.46 -1.87 -14.64
CA ALA A 666 41.84 -1.88 -15.05
C ALA A 666 42.78 -2.37 -13.94
N LEU A 667 42.57 -1.89 -12.70
CA LEU A 667 43.34 -2.37 -11.54
C LEU A 667 43.10 -3.85 -11.24
N ALA A 668 41.87 -4.32 -11.28
CA ALA A 668 41.54 -5.72 -11.03
C ALA A 668 42.16 -6.68 -12.06
N LEU A 669 42.36 -6.23 -13.30
CA LEU A 669 42.96 -7.03 -14.39
C LEU A 669 44.48 -6.89 -14.50
N ALA A 670 45.09 -5.88 -13.86
CA ALA A 670 46.53 -5.69 -13.86
C ALA A 670 47.27 -6.65 -12.91
N ASP A 671 46.59 -7.13 -11.87
CA ASP A 671 47.04 -8.12 -10.89
C ASP A 671 46.68 -9.56 -11.33
#